data_5ceb4001ec371b0399f3aeca86365e74
#
_entry.id   5ceb4001ec371b0399f3aeca86365e74
#
_cell.length_a   1.000
_cell.length_b   1.000
_cell.length_c   1.000
_cell.angle_alpha   90.00
_cell.angle_beta   90.00
_cell.angle_gamma   90.00
#
_symmetry.space_group_name_H-M   'P 1'
#
loop_
_entity.id
_entity.type
_entity.pdbx_description
1 polymer ?
#
loop_
_entity_poly.entity_id
_entity_poly.type
_entity_poly.pdbx_seq_one_letter_code
_entity_poly.pdbx_strand_id
1 'polypeptide(L)'
;MENKELAIMLAVMLETEQEVKAFLKTAGLWDNLNCWQPLGGNENNYSIIGNQQCSPDNAFMEKIMNSQDACLIKNSLIRGIDPQGPDAPANIDAAMKLFYGVDRGGLMKLDAAKRTELAQEIVVAATEKDKQINLCIADRGEGQTPNRMKDTILSISRSNKLKIPFVQGKFNMGGTGALPYCGKENLQVIISRRCPDIPNKDGDESFNRWSVTVVRRELPREGRKSSMYTYLTDPNGNMLSFEADELDIVPMESVKGVKGFKHEPMTYGTFIKLFNYQMTGFRSAITLDFFNRLNLLAVNLALPVRIRDSRGYNANTNAANLCGLTTRLYDNRSGVVEEGYPTSCTFSVDGQRLDGSIYLFKPGVEDKYRGKHEGVLFTVNGQTQGILKDSFFANVNLAYIKNSILVVLDCSAIDVRHQEELFMPSRDRTRRTDFTREIEDRICKELSGHPGLKRAANERRAEALKNRIADNKPLKDVLKDIFSKSAVLARLFLAGREISAPFNMDSAGDAPKFIGKMHPTFFRLSGKLADGMLLKQVPCNKAFRVKFTTDVVSDYFKREIDPGRFILKMDGVEAEELIQSFNLIDGTATLTVILPEGAQQGDHHVFTTEIQDDCIVATFENIIVVDVDAADLSESSGGGGERHKPVDKDKKGEQKAPNGFAMPNIVKVRHQEWAERGMDKNSALVYVPSENGDDYFLNMDNTYLLAELKGRRDANVIELTESRYFYSMALIGMSVISYYKNRDKNEQEEPVDVPEMVKNISSMIAPVLIPMLESMADLTIDEVTNVA
;
A
#
# COMPACT_ATOMS: atom_id res chain seq x y z
N MET A 1 7.39 28.81 40.84
CA MET A 1 7.14 27.39 40.41
C MET A 1 8.42 26.80 39.89
N GLU A 2 8.83 25.70 40.39
CA GLU A 2 10.03 25.01 39.91
C GLU A 2 9.79 24.38 38.54
N ASN A 3 10.81 24.35 37.66
CA ASN A 3 10.69 23.78 36.32
C ASN A 3 10.37 22.26 36.33
N LYS A 4 10.77 21.54 37.40
CA LYS A 4 10.40 20.13 37.62
C LYS A 4 8.89 19.96 37.83
N GLU A 5 8.30 20.83 38.66
CA GLU A 5 6.87 20.83 38.91
C GLU A 5 6.09 21.18 37.64
N LEU A 6 6.57 22.15 36.86
CA LEU A 6 6.01 22.48 35.54
C LEU A 6 6.02 21.27 34.61
N ALA A 7 7.13 20.54 34.53
CA ALA A 7 7.25 19.35 33.67
C ALA A 7 6.24 18.25 34.07
N ILE A 8 6.13 17.95 35.37
CA ILE A 8 5.17 16.96 35.88
C ILE A 8 3.72 17.39 35.64
N MET A 9 3.40 18.66 35.88
CA MET A 9 2.05 19.19 35.61
C MET A 9 1.66 19.02 34.14
N LEU A 10 2.53 19.43 33.23
CA LEU A 10 2.29 19.35 31.78
C LEU A 10 2.18 17.90 31.27
N ALA A 11 3.02 17.00 31.77
CA ALA A 11 3.06 15.61 31.31
C ALA A 11 1.90 14.79 31.87
N VAL A 12 1.57 14.96 33.16
CA VAL A 12 0.78 14.03 33.94
C VAL A 12 -0.61 14.56 34.32
N MET A 13 -0.67 15.82 34.77
CA MET A 13 -1.86 16.35 35.43
C MET A 13 -2.82 17.07 34.49
N LEU A 14 -2.28 17.74 33.48
CA LEU A 14 -3.07 18.55 32.54
C LEU A 14 -3.39 17.73 31.31
N GLU A 15 -4.68 17.54 31.05
CA GLU A 15 -5.15 16.68 29.97
C GLU A 15 -5.79 17.45 28.80
N THR A 16 -6.14 18.75 28.99
CA THR A 16 -6.76 19.56 27.96
C THR A 16 -5.91 20.81 27.62
N GLU A 17 -6.00 21.29 26.39
CA GLU A 17 -5.36 22.56 25.98
C GLU A 17 -5.78 23.74 26.86
N GLN A 18 -7.04 23.74 27.32
CA GLN A 18 -7.57 24.80 28.16
C GLN A 18 -6.93 24.80 29.54
N GLU A 19 -6.74 23.61 30.14
CA GLU A 19 -6.03 23.47 31.42
C GLU A 19 -4.58 23.92 31.31
N VAL A 20 -3.87 23.50 30.24
CA VAL A 20 -2.48 23.93 29.97
C VAL A 20 -2.40 25.46 29.83
N LYS A 21 -3.31 26.04 29.06
CA LYS A 21 -3.36 27.48 28.84
C LYS A 21 -3.64 28.26 30.15
N ALA A 22 -4.64 27.81 30.93
CA ALA A 22 -4.98 28.41 32.23
C ALA A 22 -3.82 28.30 33.20
N PHE A 23 -3.18 27.14 33.29
CA PHE A 23 -2.02 26.90 34.13
C PHE A 23 -0.83 27.82 33.77
N LEU A 24 -0.46 27.89 32.50
CA LEU A 24 0.63 28.74 32.04
C LEU A 24 0.30 30.26 32.18
N LYS A 25 -0.98 30.65 32.09
CA LYS A 25 -1.40 32.01 32.44
C LYS A 25 -1.20 32.35 33.90
N THR A 26 -1.63 31.46 34.80
CA THR A 26 -1.43 31.61 36.24
C THR A 26 0.05 31.68 36.59
N ALA A 27 0.89 30.94 35.88
CA ALA A 27 2.34 30.97 35.99
C ALA A 27 3.00 32.25 35.39
N GLY A 28 2.21 33.13 34.75
CA GLY A 28 2.71 34.32 34.06
C GLY A 28 3.53 34.07 32.80
N LEU A 29 3.44 32.83 32.25
CA LEU A 29 4.23 32.42 31.11
C LEU A 29 3.47 32.56 29.77
N TRP A 30 2.14 32.30 29.75
CA TRP A 30 1.37 32.27 28.50
C TRP A 30 1.33 33.59 27.75
N ASP A 31 1.10 34.68 28.48
CA ASP A 31 0.94 36.05 27.92
C ASP A 31 2.26 36.85 27.88
N ASN A 32 3.33 36.32 28.48
CA ASN A 32 4.66 36.92 28.42
C ASN A 32 5.39 36.55 27.13
N LEU A 33 5.38 37.43 26.14
CA LEU A 33 5.95 37.23 24.83
C LEU A 33 7.47 36.98 24.83
N ASN A 34 8.21 37.46 25.82
CA ASN A 34 9.65 37.22 25.95
C ASN A 34 9.97 35.75 26.24
N CYS A 35 8.98 34.97 26.75
CA CYS A 35 9.14 33.56 27.03
C CYS A 35 8.89 32.66 25.79
N TRP A 36 8.58 33.25 24.63
CA TRP A 36 8.22 32.45 23.44
C TRP A 36 9.13 32.78 22.27
N GLN A 37 9.85 31.78 21.81
CA GLN A 37 10.77 31.89 20.68
C GLN A 37 10.18 31.25 19.42
N PRO A 38 10.44 31.78 18.19
CA PRO A 38 9.98 31.18 16.96
C PRO A 38 10.55 29.76 16.77
N LEU A 39 9.69 28.77 16.49
CA LEU A 39 10.12 27.40 16.23
C LEU A 39 11.00 27.35 14.97
N GLY A 40 12.17 26.73 15.08
CA GLY A 40 13.17 26.70 14.02
C GLY A 40 13.90 28.03 13.79
N GLY A 41 13.72 29.04 14.65
CA GLY A 41 14.29 30.37 14.46
C GLY A 41 13.69 31.14 13.27
N ASN A 42 12.54 30.70 12.74
CA ASN A 42 11.90 31.25 11.54
C ASN A 42 10.46 31.71 11.85
N GLU A 43 10.17 33.00 11.67
CA GLU A 43 8.83 33.55 11.90
C GLU A 43 7.79 33.10 10.85
N ASN A 44 8.21 32.66 9.66
CA ASN A 44 7.35 32.15 8.59
C ASN A 44 7.15 30.62 8.65
N ASN A 45 7.29 30.03 9.82
CA ASN A 45 7.28 28.57 10.00
C ASN A 45 5.90 27.94 9.83
N TYR A 46 4.80 28.68 9.88
CA TYR A 46 3.44 28.14 9.82
C TYR A 46 3.13 27.46 8.50
N SER A 47 3.45 28.08 7.38
CA SER A 47 3.23 27.49 6.04
C SER A 47 4.16 26.31 5.77
N ILE A 48 5.39 26.36 6.30
CA ILE A 48 6.36 25.26 6.16
C ILE A 48 5.83 24.02 6.88
N ILE A 49 5.37 24.18 8.12
CA ILE A 49 4.89 23.08 8.96
C ILE A 49 3.54 22.53 8.46
N GLY A 50 2.63 23.41 8.04
CA GLY A 50 1.30 23.02 7.57
C GLY A 50 1.28 22.19 6.29
N ASN A 51 2.35 22.24 5.48
CA ASN A 51 2.47 21.51 4.23
C ASN A 51 3.34 20.24 4.32
N GLN A 52 3.79 19.84 5.52
CA GLN A 52 4.71 18.71 5.67
C GLN A 52 4.03 17.35 5.57
N GLN A 53 2.84 17.21 6.12
CA GLN A 53 2.13 15.95 6.21
C GLN A 53 0.65 16.13 5.81
N CYS A 54 0.14 15.17 5.05
CA CYS A 54 -1.24 15.20 4.56
C CYS A 54 -2.23 14.48 5.49
N SER A 55 -1.76 13.64 6.41
CA SER A 55 -2.60 12.90 7.33
C SER A 55 -2.04 12.87 8.75
N PRO A 56 -2.90 12.81 9.78
CA PRO A 56 -2.47 12.70 11.16
C PRO A 56 -1.71 11.39 11.44
N ASP A 57 -2.08 10.30 10.77
CA ASP A 57 -1.46 9.01 10.96
C ASP A 57 0.00 9.02 10.46
N ASN A 58 0.26 9.59 9.28
CA ASN A 58 1.62 9.78 8.75
C ASN A 58 2.46 10.71 9.63
N ALA A 59 1.86 11.80 10.09
CA ALA A 59 2.53 12.75 10.96
C ALA A 59 2.95 12.14 12.30
N PHE A 60 2.13 11.24 12.85
CA PHE A 60 2.46 10.52 14.08
C PHE A 60 3.51 9.42 13.81
N MET A 61 3.42 8.73 12.66
CA MET A 61 4.44 7.73 12.27
C MET A 61 5.84 8.35 12.19
N GLU A 62 5.98 9.59 11.73
CA GLU A 62 7.25 10.31 11.74
C GLU A 62 7.82 10.52 13.16
N LYS A 63 6.96 10.69 14.16
CA LYS A 63 7.41 10.73 15.57
C LYS A 63 8.00 9.39 16.00
N ILE A 64 7.35 8.28 15.63
CA ILE A 64 7.83 6.92 15.90
C ILE A 64 9.17 6.68 15.22
N MET A 65 9.31 7.06 13.92
CA MET A 65 10.58 6.90 13.20
C MET A 65 11.70 7.73 13.81
N ASN A 66 11.41 8.95 14.27
CA ASN A 66 12.40 9.77 14.97
C ASN A 66 12.84 9.16 16.29
N SER A 67 11.94 8.50 17.02
CA SER A 67 12.27 7.77 18.24
C SER A 67 13.14 6.55 17.96
N GLN A 68 12.88 5.80 16.88
CA GLN A 68 13.76 4.70 16.44
C GLN A 68 15.16 5.20 16.09
N ASP A 69 15.26 6.26 15.30
CA ASP A 69 16.54 6.88 14.97
C ASP A 69 17.32 7.27 16.23
N ALA A 70 16.62 7.90 17.21
CA ALA A 70 17.25 8.32 18.47
C ALA A 70 17.79 7.13 19.28
N CYS A 71 17.08 5.99 19.29
CA CYS A 71 17.53 4.76 19.93
C CYS A 71 18.77 4.16 19.24
N LEU A 72 18.80 4.16 17.89
CA LEU A 72 19.97 3.67 17.13
C LEU A 72 21.17 4.59 17.33
N ILE A 73 20.99 5.91 17.27
CA ILE A 73 22.06 6.90 17.49
C ILE A 73 22.61 6.76 18.92
N LYS A 74 21.75 6.63 19.94
CA LYS A 74 22.17 6.37 21.32
C LYS A 74 23.13 5.20 21.38
N ASN A 75 22.75 4.09 20.81
CA ASN A 75 23.55 2.86 20.86
C ASN A 75 24.90 2.97 20.14
N SER A 76 24.98 3.75 19.07
CA SER A 76 26.23 4.12 18.40
C SER A 76 27.13 4.93 19.34
N LEU A 77 26.58 5.99 19.94
CA LEU A 77 27.31 6.94 20.78
C LEU A 77 27.84 6.30 22.08
N ILE A 78 27.05 5.46 22.75
CA ILE A 78 27.46 4.72 23.96
C ILE A 78 28.66 3.80 23.64
N ARG A 79 28.72 3.21 22.46
CA ARG A 79 29.80 2.35 22.00
C ARG A 79 31.03 3.13 21.52
N GLY A 80 30.99 4.45 21.54
CA GLY A 80 32.05 5.34 21.07
C GLY A 80 32.15 5.43 19.55
N ILE A 81 31.16 4.87 18.80
CA ILE A 81 31.11 4.92 17.35
C ILE A 81 30.51 6.28 16.94
N ASP A 82 31.25 7.03 16.11
CA ASP A 82 30.70 8.25 15.49
C ASP A 82 29.62 7.86 14.47
N PRO A 83 28.35 8.30 14.63
CA PRO A 83 27.28 7.94 13.70
C PRO A 83 27.54 8.37 12.24
N GLN A 84 28.42 9.33 12.00
CA GLN A 84 28.82 9.81 10.68
C GLN A 84 30.21 9.33 10.25
N GLY A 85 30.88 8.57 11.11
CA GLY A 85 32.24 8.08 10.88
C GLY A 85 32.28 6.83 10.01
N PRO A 86 33.50 6.42 9.62
CA PRO A 86 33.68 5.23 8.75
C PRO A 86 33.32 3.91 9.43
N ASP A 87 33.32 3.87 10.77
CA ASP A 87 32.96 2.69 11.56
C ASP A 87 31.46 2.60 11.85
N ALA A 88 30.67 3.54 11.34
CA ALA A 88 29.22 3.54 11.49
C ALA A 88 28.58 2.38 10.71
N PRO A 89 27.51 1.74 11.23
CA PRO A 89 26.78 0.73 10.48
C PRO A 89 26.32 1.25 9.12
N ALA A 90 26.50 0.46 8.06
CA ALA A 90 26.22 0.87 6.69
C ALA A 90 24.71 1.11 6.40
N ASN A 91 23.83 0.48 7.19
CA ASN A 91 22.38 0.58 7.07
C ASN A 91 21.69 0.19 8.39
N ILE A 92 20.37 0.25 8.43
CA ILE A 92 19.54 -0.05 9.61
C ILE A 92 19.72 -1.51 10.05
N ASP A 93 19.77 -2.47 9.13
CA ASP A 93 19.92 -3.89 9.45
C ASP A 93 21.27 -4.16 10.14
N ALA A 94 22.34 -3.57 9.62
CA ALA A 94 23.68 -3.66 10.24
C ALA A 94 23.68 -3.03 11.65
N ALA A 95 22.97 -1.92 11.84
CA ALA A 95 22.82 -1.29 13.16
C ALA A 95 22.01 -2.17 14.12
N MET A 96 20.92 -2.77 13.67
CA MET A 96 20.10 -3.69 14.47
C MET A 96 20.90 -4.92 14.90
N LYS A 97 21.69 -5.50 13.98
CA LYS A 97 22.56 -6.62 14.31
C LYS A 97 23.62 -6.24 15.35
N LEU A 98 24.30 -5.10 15.14
CA LEU A 98 25.38 -4.65 16.01
C LEU A 98 24.88 -4.22 17.40
N PHE A 99 23.73 -3.51 17.47
CA PHE A 99 23.28 -2.87 18.70
C PHE A 99 22.33 -3.73 19.53
N TYR A 100 21.49 -4.53 18.86
CA TYR A 100 20.43 -5.29 19.50
C TYR A 100 20.52 -6.80 19.27
N GLY A 101 21.49 -7.27 18.48
CA GLY A 101 21.66 -8.68 18.15
C GLY A 101 20.54 -9.23 17.27
N VAL A 102 19.83 -8.36 16.52
CA VAL A 102 18.74 -8.74 15.63
C VAL A 102 19.30 -8.95 14.23
N ASP A 103 19.30 -10.19 13.78
CA ASP A 103 19.80 -10.59 12.46
C ASP A 103 18.82 -10.22 11.34
N ARG A 104 19.26 -10.41 10.09
CA ARG A 104 18.43 -10.27 8.89
C ARG A 104 17.14 -11.10 9.02
N GLY A 105 16.00 -10.51 8.66
CA GLY A 105 14.66 -11.05 8.93
C GLY A 105 14.02 -10.41 10.16
N GLY A 106 14.78 -9.59 10.86
CA GLY A 106 14.28 -8.63 11.83
C GLY A 106 13.45 -9.22 12.95
N LEU A 107 12.39 -8.50 13.28
CA LEU A 107 11.52 -8.83 14.41
C LEU A 107 10.75 -10.14 14.25
N MET A 108 10.57 -10.66 13.02
CA MET A 108 9.85 -11.91 12.78
C MET A 108 10.56 -13.12 13.41
N LYS A 109 11.89 -13.10 13.48
CA LYS A 109 12.70 -14.19 14.06
C LYS A 109 12.71 -14.18 15.59
N LEU A 110 12.30 -13.09 16.21
CA LEU A 110 12.28 -12.96 17.66
C LEU A 110 11.00 -13.55 18.25
N ASP A 111 11.11 -14.14 19.42
CA ASP A 111 9.94 -14.55 20.18
C ASP A 111 9.17 -13.34 20.76
N ALA A 112 7.95 -13.58 21.24
CA ALA A 112 7.08 -12.54 21.76
C ALA A 112 7.67 -11.85 23.01
N ALA A 113 8.43 -12.57 23.85
CA ALA A 113 9.03 -12.03 25.05
C ALA A 113 10.14 -11.03 24.69
N LYS A 114 11.02 -11.39 23.76
CA LYS A 114 12.11 -10.51 23.29
C LYS A 114 11.56 -9.28 22.56
N ARG A 115 10.52 -9.44 21.72
CA ARG A 115 9.84 -8.29 21.11
C ARG A 115 9.24 -7.37 22.16
N THR A 116 8.66 -7.90 23.24
CA THR A 116 8.08 -7.10 24.32
C THR A 116 9.16 -6.36 25.10
N GLU A 117 10.30 -6.99 25.35
CA GLU A 117 11.47 -6.36 25.98
C GLU A 117 11.96 -5.17 25.14
N LEU A 118 12.21 -5.40 23.86
CA LEU A 118 12.67 -4.36 22.93
C LEU A 118 11.64 -3.23 22.75
N ALA A 119 10.34 -3.54 22.82
CA ALA A 119 9.27 -2.56 22.70
C ALA A 119 9.23 -1.53 23.83
N GLN A 120 9.94 -1.77 24.94
CA GLN A 120 10.07 -0.79 26.04
C GLN A 120 11.02 0.38 25.69
N GLU A 121 11.79 0.27 24.61
CA GLU A 121 12.62 1.38 24.13
C GLU A 121 11.76 2.55 23.61
N ILE A 122 10.54 2.26 23.09
CA ILE A 122 9.65 3.27 22.54
C ILE A 122 8.21 2.95 22.97
N VAL A 123 7.61 3.84 23.73
CA VAL A 123 6.24 3.70 24.23
C VAL A 123 5.36 4.77 23.60
N VAL A 124 4.24 4.35 23.03
CA VAL A 124 3.14 5.22 22.57
C VAL A 124 1.95 5.00 23.49
N ALA A 125 1.42 6.05 24.10
CA ALA A 125 0.28 5.96 24.98
C ALA A 125 -0.83 6.95 24.60
N ALA A 126 -2.10 6.54 24.80
CA ALA A 126 -3.24 7.45 24.72
C ALA A 126 -3.71 7.79 26.12
N THR A 127 -3.87 9.08 26.38
CA THR A 127 -4.49 9.61 27.59
C THR A 127 -5.73 10.43 27.26
N GLU A 128 -6.42 11.00 28.25
CA GLU A 128 -7.67 11.74 28.15
C GLU A 128 -8.90 10.83 27.93
N LYS A 129 -10.00 11.24 28.51
CA LYS A 129 -11.30 10.55 28.41
C LYS A 129 -12.13 11.14 27.27
N ASP A 130 -13.09 10.38 26.83
CA ASP A 130 -14.07 10.73 25.81
C ASP A 130 -13.52 10.86 24.38
N LYS A 131 -13.96 11.84 23.63
CA LYS A 131 -13.68 11.98 22.19
C LYS A 131 -12.40 12.72 21.86
N GLN A 132 -11.78 13.35 22.86
CA GLN A 132 -10.52 14.06 22.70
C GLN A 132 -9.37 13.14 23.15
N ILE A 133 -8.45 12.84 22.26
CA ILE A 133 -7.34 11.95 22.56
C ILE A 133 -6.05 12.75 22.67
N ASN A 134 -5.29 12.55 23.74
CA ASN A 134 -3.91 12.96 23.77
C ASN A 134 -3.04 11.76 23.40
N LEU A 135 -2.06 11.96 22.52
CA LEU A 135 -1.06 10.96 22.21
C LEU A 135 0.27 11.33 22.85
N CYS A 136 0.81 10.40 23.63
CA CYS A 136 2.14 10.51 24.19
C CYS A 136 3.08 9.55 23.46
N ILE A 137 4.31 9.98 23.23
CA ILE A 137 5.42 9.12 22.80
C ILE A 137 6.61 9.37 23.71
N ALA A 138 7.16 8.29 24.25
CA ALA A 138 8.36 8.31 25.07
C ALA A 138 9.39 7.35 24.46
N ASP A 139 10.61 7.80 24.27
CA ASP A 139 11.70 6.95 23.81
C ASP A 139 12.89 6.96 24.80
N ARG A 140 13.60 5.86 24.85
CA ARG A 140 14.90 5.71 25.52
C ARG A 140 16.04 5.93 24.52
N GLY A 141 15.88 6.95 23.66
CA GLY A 141 16.88 7.36 22.70
C GLY A 141 18.03 8.17 23.31
N GLU A 142 18.78 8.86 22.45
CA GLU A 142 19.92 9.66 22.92
C GLU A 142 19.52 10.82 23.85
N GLY A 143 18.26 11.32 23.73
CA GLY A 143 17.79 12.52 24.42
C GLY A 143 18.60 13.78 24.05
N GLN A 144 18.14 14.94 24.52
CA GLN A 144 18.78 16.22 24.22
C GLN A 144 19.10 16.99 25.48
N THR A 145 20.24 17.70 25.48
CA THR A 145 20.56 18.66 26.53
C THR A 145 19.77 19.96 26.31
N PRO A 146 19.51 20.74 27.38
CA PRO A 146 18.88 22.05 27.24
C PRO A 146 19.56 22.95 26.19
N ASN A 147 20.87 22.98 26.16
CA ASN A 147 21.65 23.82 25.24
C ASN A 147 21.49 23.38 23.76
N ARG A 148 21.29 22.08 23.48
CA ARG A 148 21.21 21.55 22.12
C ARG A 148 19.78 21.45 21.59
N MET A 149 18.76 21.54 22.44
CA MET A 149 17.37 21.29 22.08
C MET A 149 16.87 22.21 20.96
N LYS A 150 17.26 23.48 20.96
CA LYS A 150 16.91 24.44 19.89
C LYS A 150 17.51 24.08 18.53
N ASP A 151 18.65 23.41 18.50
CA ASP A 151 19.36 23.03 17.29
C ASP A 151 19.01 21.63 16.80
N THR A 152 18.24 20.87 17.56
CA THR A 152 17.84 19.49 17.29
C THR A 152 16.31 19.35 17.18
N ILE A 153 15.60 19.02 18.26
CA ILE A 153 14.15 18.75 18.25
C ILE A 153 13.31 19.97 17.84
N LEU A 154 13.75 21.17 18.23
CA LEU A 154 13.05 22.44 17.94
C LEU A 154 13.54 23.11 16.64
N SER A 155 14.47 22.51 15.92
CA SER A 155 14.95 23.04 14.63
C SER A 155 14.06 22.60 13.46
N ILE A 156 14.05 23.41 12.41
CA ILE A 156 13.39 23.10 11.14
C ILE A 156 14.45 23.10 10.04
N SER A 157 14.46 22.09 9.19
CA SER A 157 15.33 21.97 8.00
C SER A 157 16.84 21.92 8.30
N ARG A 158 17.26 21.54 9.50
CA ARG A 158 18.68 21.27 9.78
C ARG A 158 19.04 19.83 9.38
N SER A 159 20.19 19.66 8.73
CA SER A 159 20.66 18.38 8.17
C SER A 159 21.41 17.50 9.18
N ASN A 160 20.94 17.43 10.42
CA ASN A 160 21.64 16.70 11.50
C ASN A 160 21.82 15.20 11.23
N LYS A 161 20.91 14.60 10.46
CA LYS A 161 20.88 13.15 10.20
C LYS A 161 21.30 12.75 8.78
N LEU A 162 21.51 13.68 7.86
CA LEU A 162 21.75 13.41 6.43
C LEU A 162 22.95 12.48 6.14
N LYS A 163 23.96 12.51 7.00
CA LYS A 163 25.18 11.73 6.84
C LYS A 163 25.21 10.45 7.66
N ILE A 164 24.11 10.13 8.37
CA ILE A 164 24.03 8.92 9.17
C ILE A 164 23.36 7.83 8.33
N PRO A 165 24.07 6.74 7.96
CA PRO A 165 23.56 5.75 7.01
C PRO A 165 22.49 4.82 7.59
N PHE A 166 22.40 4.68 8.91
CA PHE A 166 21.51 3.76 9.62
C PHE A 166 20.31 4.42 10.27
N VAL A 167 19.86 5.60 9.77
CA VAL A 167 18.64 6.28 10.22
C VAL A 167 17.72 6.62 9.04
N GLN A 168 16.44 6.78 9.33
CA GLN A 168 15.44 7.11 8.31
C GLN A 168 15.24 8.61 8.11
N GLY A 169 15.37 9.42 9.16
CA GLY A 169 15.18 10.86 9.12
C GLY A 169 16.26 11.56 8.32
N LYS A 170 15.86 12.27 7.24
CA LYS A 170 16.81 13.01 6.37
C LYS A 170 16.85 14.51 6.71
N PHE A 171 15.71 15.18 6.89
CA PHE A 171 15.61 16.63 6.81
C PHE A 171 15.19 17.32 8.12
N ASN A 172 15.03 16.60 9.21
CA ASN A 172 14.58 17.12 10.52
C ASN A 172 13.28 17.97 10.45
N MET A 173 12.41 17.65 9.49
CA MET A 173 11.15 18.35 9.23
C MET A 173 9.93 17.55 9.70
N GLY A 174 9.94 16.24 9.55
CA GLY A 174 8.79 15.37 9.81
C GLY A 174 8.25 15.47 11.24
N GLY A 175 9.12 15.74 12.22
CA GLY A 175 8.74 15.85 13.61
C GLY A 175 7.75 17.00 13.93
N THR A 176 7.72 18.07 13.16
CA THR A 176 6.82 19.21 13.37
C THR A 176 5.47 19.04 12.65
N GLY A 177 5.39 18.16 11.69
CA GLY A 177 4.18 17.89 10.90
C GLY A 177 2.98 17.39 11.71
N ALA A 178 3.17 16.95 12.96
CA ALA A 178 2.09 16.57 13.86
C ALA A 178 1.35 17.77 14.51
N LEU A 179 1.98 18.95 14.57
CA LEU A 179 1.42 20.14 15.22
C LEU A 179 0.07 20.59 14.65
N PRO A 180 -0.16 20.64 13.33
CA PRO A 180 -1.46 21.05 12.77
C PRO A 180 -2.64 20.17 13.21
N TYR A 181 -2.35 18.94 13.62
CA TYR A 181 -3.37 17.96 14.06
C TYR A 181 -3.63 18.00 15.56
N CYS A 182 -2.86 18.78 16.33
CA CYS A 182 -3.13 19.01 17.75
C CYS A 182 -4.18 20.11 17.88
N GLY A 183 -5.22 19.93 18.64
CA GLY A 183 -6.30 20.84 19.04
C GLY A 183 -6.43 22.20 18.34
N LYS A 184 -6.87 23.21 19.09
CA LYS A 184 -7.03 24.58 18.56
C LYS A 184 -5.76 25.43 18.74
N GLU A 185 -5.08 25.25 19.86
CA GLU A 185 -3.84 25.95 20.18
C GLU A 185 -2.61 25.25 19.58
N ASN A 186 -2.79 24.07 19.00
CA ASN A 186 -1.76 23.16 18.46
C ASN A 186 -0.65 22.88 19.49
N LEU A 187 -1.06 22.44 20.70
CA LEU A 187 -0.13 22.24 21.81
C LEU A 187 0.63 20.93 21.73
N GLN A 188 1.94 21.03 21.93
CA GLN A 188 2.85 19.92 22.11
C GLN A 188 3.77 20.20 23.29
N VAL A 189 3.82 19.30 24.27
CA VAL A 189 4.82 19.32 25.34
C VAL A 189 6.00 18.44 24.94
N ILE A 190 7.21 18.90 25.21
CA ILE A 190 8.45 18.14 24.99
C ILE A 190 9.28 18.19 26.26
N ILE A 191 9.66 17.02 26.78
CA ILE A 191 10.55 16.86 27.93
C ILE A 191 11.68 15.95 27.47
N SER A 192 12.94 16.35 27.68
CA SER A 192 14.07 15.54 27.24
C SER A 192 15.26 15.66 28.17
N ARG A 193 16.01 14.54 28.29
CA ARG A 193 17.29 14.49 28.99
C ARG A 193 18.27 13.63 28.21
N ARG A 194 19.49 14.09 28.10
CA ARG A 194 20.57 13.33 27.46
C ARG A 194 20.82 12.01 28.21
N CYS A 195 21.06 10.93 27.47
CA CYS A 195 21.44 9.65 28.04
C CYS A 195 22.78 9.79 28.79
N PRO A 196 22.84 9.46 30.08
CA PRO A 196 24.05 9.66 30.89
C PRO A 196 25.23 8.77 30.49
N ASP A 197 24.95 7.63 29.83
CA ASP A 197 25.98 6.69 29.35
C ASP A 197 26.70 7.21 28.08
N ILE A 198 26.23 8.27 27.47
CA ILE A 198 26.90 8.91 26.33
C ILE A 198 28.00 9.82 26.85
N PRO A 199 29.22 9.72 26.35
CA PRO A 199 30.29 10.61 26.77
C PRO A 199 30.02 12.09 26.49
N ASN A 200 30.19 12.97 27.49
CA ASN A 200 30.10 14.42 27.33
C ASN A 200 31.40 14.97 26.73
N LYS A 201 31.62 14.75 25.43
CA LYS A 201 32.86 15.17 24.74
C LYS A 201 32.97 16.68 24.57
N ASP A 202 31.85 17.40 24.51
CA ASP A 202 31.80 18.83 24.27
C ASP A 202 31.87 19.67 25.56
N GLY A 203 31.90 19.01 26.75
CA GLY A 203 31.87 19.67 28.04
C GLY A 203 30.59 20.49 28.31
N ASP A 204 29.45 20.05 27.76
CA ASP A 204 28.17 20.74 27.95
C ASP A 204 27.77 20.70 29.44
N GLU A 205 27.73 21.86 30.08
CA GLU A 205 27.35 21.98 31.49
C GLU A 205 25.91 21.58 31.78
N SER A 206 25.05 21.60 30.74
CA SER A 206 23.64 21.20 30.85
C SER A 206 23.40 19.70 30.62
N PHE A 207 24.46 18.90 30.46
CA PHE A 207 24.38 17.51 30.04
C PHE A 207 23.47 16.64 30.91
N ASN A 208 23.52 16.80 32.20
CA ASN A 208 22.73 15.99 33.15
C ASN A 208 21.37 16.59 33.52
N ARG A 209 20.99 17.68 32.87
CA ARG A 209 19.72 18.39 33.17
C ARG A 209 18.60 17.94 32.26
N TRP A 210 17.41 17.85 32.79
CA TRP A 210 16.17 17.77 32.04
C TRP A 210 15.84 19.13 31.42
N SER A 211 15.27 19.12 30.23
CA SER A 211 14.66 20.27 29.58
C SER A 211 13.15 20.05 29.44
N VAL A 212 12.38 21.11 29.53
CA VAL A 212 10.93 21.14 29.30
C VAL A 212 10.56 22.35 28.46
N THR A 213 9.68 22.13 27.48
CA THR A 213 9.09 23.22 26.69
C THR A 213 7.69 22.86 26.23
N VAL A 214 6.94 23.89 25.86
CA VAL A 214 5.62 23.77 25.21
C VAL A 214 5.70 24.45 23.86
N VAL A 215 5.29 23.76 22.81
CA VAL A 215 5.09 24.35 21.49
C VAL A 215 3.62 24.72 21.35
N ARG A 216 3.34 25.94 20.84
CA ARG A 216 1.99 26.42 20.54
C ARG A 216 1.89 27.14 19.22
N ARG A 217 0.68 27.30 18.70
CA ARG A 217 0.40 28.24 17.61
C ARG A 217 0.01 29.59 18.19
N GLU A 218 0.71 30.63 17.76
CA GLU A 218 0.28 31.99 17.95
C GLU A 218 -0.53 32.47 16.76
N LEU A 219 -1.70 33.06 17.03
CA LEU A 219 -2.56 33.63 16.01
C LEU A 219 -1.97 34.98 15.49
N PRO A 220 -2.43 35.45 14.31
CA PRO A 220 -2.10 36.76 13.80
C PRO A 220 -2.43 37.87 14.83
N ARG A 221 -1.58 38.87 14.93
CA ARG A 221 -1.74 40.04 15.81
C ARG A 221 -1.24 41.29 15.13
N GLU A 222 -1.42 42.42 15.76
CA GLU A 222 -0.91 43.70 15.27
C GLU A 222 0.60 43.58 14.95
N GLY A 223 0.99 43.97 13.74
CA GLY A 223 2.36 43.82 13.22
C GLY A 223 2.69 42.43 12.61
N ARG A 224 1.85 41.44 12.77
CA ARG A 224 2.06 40.10 12.18
C ARG A 224 0.78 39.50 11.57
N LYS A 225 0.72 39.40 10.24
CA LYS A 225 -0.47 38.98 9.48
C LYS A 225 -0.69 37.47 9.41
N SER A 226 0.30 36.63 9.75
CA SER A 226 0.23 35.16 9.71
C SER A 226 0.38 34.56 11.10
N SER A 227 -0.17 33.32 11.27
CA SER A 227 0.12 32.51 12.45
C SER A 227 1.59 32.10 12.45
N MET A 228 2.10 31.74 13.63
CA MET A 228 3.46 31.25 13.84
C MET A 228 3.47 30.18 14.93
N TYR A 229 4.30 29.20 14.81
CA TYR A 229 4.59 28.28 15.89
C TYR A 229 5.73 28.80 16.73
N THR A 230 5.54 28.77 18.07
CA THR A 230 6.53 29.22 19.05
C THR A 230 6.73 28.14 20.12
N TYR A 231 7.88 28.18 20.78
CA TYR A 231 8.18 27.32 21.91
C TYR A 231 8.56 28.12 23.16
N LEU A 232 8.23 27.54 24.33
CA LEU A 232 8.41 28.15 25.63
C LEU A 232 9.87 28.14 26.09
N THR A 233 10.37 29.28 26.57
CA THR A 233 11.68 29.48 27.18
C THR A 233 11.55 30.27 28.49
N ASP A 234 12.65 30.54 29.17
CA ASP A 234 12.72 31.61 30.17
C ASP A 234 12.67 32.98 29.48
N PRO A 235 12.49 34.09 30.23
CA PRO A 235 12.48 35.44 29.66
C PRO A 235 13.77 35.86 28.93
N ASN A 236 14.89 35.17 29.18
CA ASN A 236 16.17 35.39 28.51
C ASN A 236 16.37 34.52 27.26
N GLY A 237 15.40 33.69 26.90
CA GLY A 237 15.46 32.82 25.76
C GLY A 237 16.20 31.48 25.99
N ASN A 238 16.49 31.11 27.23
CA ASN A 238 17.09 29.85 27.57
C ASN A 238 16.01 28.76 27.75
N MET A 239 16.37 27.50 27.46
CA MET A 239 15.47 26.39 27.72
C MET A 239 15.21 26.23 29.21
N LEU A 240 13.96 26.03 29.58
CA LEU A 240 13.59 25.68 30.95
C LEU A 240 14.22 24.34 31.32
N SER A 241 15.03 24.31 32.38
CA SER A 241 15.76 23.10 32.77
C SER A 241 15.78 22.88 34.26
N PHE A 242 16.00 21.64 34.70
CA PHE A 242 16.05 21.24 36.11
C PHE A 242 16.84 19.93 36.27
N GLU A 243 17.18 19.59 37.48
CA GLU A 243 17.86 18.37 37.87
C GLU A 243 16.86 17.37 38.46
N ALA A 244 16.90 16.12 37.99
CA ALA A 244 16.20 15.00 38.57
C ALA A 244 16.84 13.70 38.05
N ASP A 245 16.88 12.68 38.90
CA ASP A 245 17.35 11.36 38.48
C ASP A 245 16.35 10.68 37.55
N GLU A 246 15.09 10.78 37.86
CA GLU A 246 13.97 10.21 37.07
C GLU A 246 12.71 11.08 37.17
N LEU A 247 11.77 10.85 36.26
CA LEU A 247 10.45 11.46 36.22
C LEU A 247 9.39 10.39 35.95
N ASP A 248 8.37 10.30 36.79
CA ASP A 248 7.19 9.43 36.60
C ASP A 248 6.21 10.04 35.60
N ILE A 249 6.55 10.01 34.32
CA ILE A 249 5.78 10.69 33.25
C ILE A 249 5.28 9.79 32.14
N VAL A 250 5.77 8.55 32.02
CA VAL A 250 5.36 7.65 30.93
C VAL A 250 4.06 6.93 31.28
N PRO A 251 2.94 7.16 30.58
CA PRO A 251 1.67 6.55 30.93
C PRO A 251 1.70 5.02 30.80
N MET A 252 1.16 4.33 31.79
CA MET A 252 0.96 2.88 31.76
C MET A 252 -0.42 2.55 31.19
N GLU A 253 -0.59 1.31 30.70
CA GLU A 253 -1.88 0.81 30.27
C GLU A 253 -2.89 0.77 31.42
N SER A 254 -4.16 1.04 31.11
CA SER A 254 -5.23 0.94 32.09
C SER A 254 -5.45 -0.51 32.51
N VAL A 255 -5.69 -0.72 33.80
CA VAL A 255 -6.01 -2.02 34.38
C VAL A 255 -7.50 -2.08 34.70
N LYS A 256 -8.17 -3.14 34.29
CA LYS A 256 -9.60 -3.34 34.52
C LYS A 256 -9.92 -3.27 36.01
N GLY A 257 -10.86 -2.41 36.39
CA GLY A 257 -11.29 -2.23 37.80
C GLY A 257 -10.44 -1.27 38.63
N VAL A 258 -9.32 -0.74 38.11
CA VAL A 258 -8.50 0.28 38.74
C VAL A 258 -8.89 1.65 38.19
N LYS A 259 -9.23 2.60 39.08
CA LYS A 259 -9.51 3.97 38.69
C LYS A 259 -8.21 4.75 38.46
N GLY A 260 -8.14 5.50 37.39
CA GLY A 260 -6.96 6.24 36.95
C GLY A 260 -5.89 5.33 36.31
N PHE A 261 -4.86 5.95 35.75
CA PHE A 261 -3.71 5.25 35.22
C PHE A 261 -2.44 5.70 35.95
N LYS A 262 -1.47 4.80 36.00
CA LYS A 262 -0.17 5.06 36.64
C LYS A 262 0.82 5.54 35.57
N HIS A 263 1.91 6.09 36.03
CA HIS A 263 3.07 6.44 35.23
C HIS A 263 4.27 5.61 35.66
N GLU A 264 5.10 5.26 34.72
CA GLU A 264 6.39 4.63 35.00
C GLU A 264 7.51 5.67 34.90
N PRO A 265 8.64 5.43 35.62
CA PRO A 265 9.76 6.35 35.64
C PRO A 265 10.50 6.36 34.28
N MET A 266 10.97 7.55 33.93
CA MET A 266 11.84 7.80 32.79
C MET A 266 13.12 8.46 33.30
N THR A 267 14.28 7.89 33.02
CA THR A 267 15.58 8.36 33.50
C THR A 267 16.32 9.22 32.48
N TYR A 268 16.09 8.99 31.16
CA TYR A 268 16.62 9.76 30.03
C TYR A 268 15.79 9.50 28.79
N GLY A 269 16.09 10.22 27.71
CA GLY A 269 15.41 10.11 26.41
C GLY A 269 14.49 11.29 26.14
N THR A 270 13.44 11.09 25.35
CA THR A 270 12.52 12.15 24.99
C THR A 270 11.06 11.72 25.20
N PHE A 271 10.30 12.56 25.90
CA PHE A 271 8.86 12.44 26.07
C PHE A 271 8.17 13.57 25.33
N ILE A 272 7.16 13.25 24.50
CA ILE A 272 6.33 14.20 23.77
C ILE A 272 4.87 13.90 24.06
N LYS A 273 4.07 14.92 24.42
CA LYS A 273 2.61 14.83 24.54
C LYS A 273 1.95 15.80 23.55
N LEU A 274 1.10 15.24 22.70
CA LEU A 274 0.29 15.94 21.69
C LEU A 274 -1.13 16.04 22.21
N PHE A 275 -1.60 17.27 22.43
CA PHE A 275 -2.92 17.50 23.03
C PHE A 275 -4.02 17.46 21.97
N ASN A 276 -5.16 16.82 22.31
CA ASN A 276 -6.33 16.73 21.46
C ASN A 276 -5.98 16.38 20.00
N TYR A 277 -5.25 15.31 19.84
CA TYR A 277 -4.77 14.87 18.53
C TYR A 277 -5.91 14.38 17.65
N GLN A 278 -6.15 15.05 16.55
CA GLN A 278 -7.32 14.84 15.70
C GLN A 278 -7.03 13.76 14.66
N MET A 279 -7.61 12.57 14.86
CA MET A 279 -7.56 11.46 13.93
C MET A 279 -8.92 11.26 13.26
N THR A 280 -8.96 11.30 11.93
CA THR A 280 -10.20 11.11 11.17
C THR A 280 -10.69 9.66 11.32
N GLY A 281 -11.97 9.49 11.65
CA GLY A 281 -12.62 8.17 11.71
C GLY A 281 -12.19 7.27 12.87
N PHE A 282 -11.46 7.79 13.85
CA PHE A 282 -11.06 7.05 15.04
C PHE A 282 -12.27 6.79 15.97
N ARG A 283 -12.51 5.52 16.35
CA ARG A 283 -13.71 5.12 17.09
C ARG A 283 -13.46 4.17 18.26
N SER A 284 -12.25 3.65 18.42
CA SER A 284 -11.96 2.58 19.39
C SER A 284 -10.67 2.82 20.18
N ALA A 285 -10.21 1.80 20.92
CA ALA A 285 -8.91 1.83 21.59
C ALA A 285 -7.77 1.95 20.56
N ILE A 286 -6.69 2.67 20.93
CA ILE A 286 -5.53 2.81 20.03
C ILE A 286 -4.83 1.47 19.77
N THR A 287 -4.98 0.50 20.65
CA THR A 287 -4.47 -0.86 20.48
C THR A 287 -5.20 -1.68 19.40
N LEU A 288 -6.29 -1.15 18.85
CA LEU A 288 -7.07 -1.77 17.78
C LEU A 288 -7.01 -0.94 16.48
N ASP A 289 -7.71 0.18 16.44
CA ASP A 289 -7.88 0.96 15.23
C ASP A 289 -6.57 1.64 14.81
N PHE A 290 -5.97 2.41 15.70
CA PHE A 290 -4.72 3.11 15.42
C PHE A 290 -3.56 2.13 15.17
N PHE A 291 -3.50 1.05 15.95
CA PHE A 291 -2.55 -0.05 15.73
C PHE A 291 -2.62 -0.62 14.31
N ASN A 292 -3.83 -0.86 13.78
CA ASN A 292 -4.00 -1.38 12.43
C ASN A 292 -3.53 -0.38 11.37
N ARG A 293 -3.82 0.91 11.54
CA ARG A 293 -3.36 1.96 10.62
C ARG A 293 -1.85 2.13 10.64
N LEU A 294 -1.23 2.12 11.83
CA LEU A 294 0.22 2.21 11.96
C LEU A 294 0.95 1.04 11.31
N ASN A 295 0.38 -0.18 11.33
CA ASN A 295 0.97 -1.32 10.63
C ASN A 295 1.04 -1.11 9.10
N LEU A 296 0.08 -0.41 8.50
CA LEU A 296 0.10 -0.10 7.07
C LEU A 296 1.15 0.98 6.71
N LEU A 297 1.45 1.86 7.66
CA LEU A 297 2.48 2.88 7.49
C LEU A 297 3.88 2.37 7.84
N ALA A 298 3.96 1.37 8.70
CA ALA A 298 5.20 0.71 9.10
C ALA A 298 5.10 -0.78 8.73
N VAL A 299 5.45 -1.10 7.51
CA VAL A 299 5.44 -2.49 7.02
C VAL A 299 6.49 -3.32 7.76
N ASN A 300 7.69 -2.74 7.94
CA ASN A 300 8.75 -3.29 8.78
C ASN A 300 9.25 -2.20 9.73
N LEU A 301 9.48 -2.56 10.98
CA LEU A 301 10.09 -1.68 11.98
C LEU A 301 11.45 -2.23 12.39
N ALA A 302 12.40 -1.33 12.61
CA ALA A 302 13.69 -1.71 13.18
C ALA A 302 13.53 -2.16 14.64
N LEU A 303 12.85 -1.32 15.45
CA LEU A 303 12.49 -1.63 16.83
C LEU A 303 10.99 -1.73 16.99
N PRO A 304 10.49 -2.68 17.78
CA PRO A 304 9.07 -2.74 18.12
C PRO A 304 8.70 -1.55 19.01
N VAL A 305 7.42 -1.15 18.96
CA VAL A 305 6.89 -0.03 19.74
C VAL A 305 5.80 -0.54 20.66
N ARG A 306 5.86 -0.21 21.96
CA ARG A 306 4.82 -0.53 22.92
C ARG A 306 3.67 0.47 22.81
N ILE A 307 2.51 0.02 22.39
CA ILE A 307 1.29 0.84 22.35
C ILE A 307 0.45 0.55 23.57
N ARG A 308 0.05 1.59 24.32
CA ARG A 308 -0.73 1.51 25.57
C ARG A 308 -1.96 2.40 25.48
N ASP A 309 -3.12 1.89 25.86
CA ASP A 309 -4.31 2.71 26.05
C ASP A 309 -4.54 2.93 27.54
N SER A 310 -4.27 4.13 28.03
CA SER A 310 -4.42 4.49 29.44
C SER A 310 -5.81 5.00 29.80
N ARG A 311 -6.72 5.14 28.80
CA ARG A 311 -8.02 5.80 28.97
C ARG A 311 -9.10 4.98 29.68
N GLY A 312 -8.83 3.75 30.09
CA GLY A 312 -9.74 2.94 30.90
C GLY A 312 -10.91 2.35 30.10
N TYR A 313 -10.76 2.14 28.80
CA TYR A 313 -11.74 1.37 28.03
C TYR A 313 -11.80 -0.09 28.53
N ASN A 314 -13.01 -0.67 28.53
CA ASN A 314 -13.20 -2.10 28.80
C ASN A 314 -12.73 -2.97 27.62
N ALA A 315 -11.53 -2.72 27.10
CA ALA A 315 -10.91 -3.55 26.10
C ALA A 315 -10.25 -4.77 26.76
N ASN A 316 -10.29 -5.91 26.08
CA ASN A 316 -9.61 -7.13 26.54
C ASN A 316 -8.08 -6.98 26.52
N THR A 317 -7.56 -6.02 25.75
CA THR A 317 -6.13 -5.71 25.64
C THR A 317 -5.94 -4.21 25.60
N ASN A 318 -5.32 -3.65 26.64
CA ASN A 318 -4.99 -2.23 26.73
C ASN A 318 -3.54 -1.95 26.32
N ALA A 319 -2.81 -2.97 25.86
CA ALA A 319 -1.44 -2.84 25.36
C ALA A 319 -1.19 -3.81 24.20
N ALA A 320 -0.38 -3.36 23.23
CA ALA A 320 0.05 -4.14 22.07
C ALA A 320 1.49 -3.77 21.68
N ASN A 321 2.19 -4.68 21.01
CA ASN A 321 3.49 -4.40 20.42
C ASN A 321 3.33 -4.20 18.91
N LEU A 322 3.63 -3.01 18.43
CA LEU A 322 3.69 -2.72 17.01
C LEU A 322 5.05 -3.18 16.49
N CYS A 323 5.07 -4.25 15.70
CA CYS A 323 6.28 -4.85 15.13
C CYS A 323 6.36 -4.69 13.60
N GLY A 324 5.37 -4.04 13.00
CA GLY A 324 5.21 -3.91 11.55
C GLY A 324 4.28 -4.97 10.94
N LEU A 325 3.73 -4.63 9.78
CA LEU A 325 2.74 -5.45 9.09
C LEU A 325 3.29 -6.83 8.73
N THR A 326 4.52 -6.90 8.24
CA THR A 326 5.15 -8.16 7.81
C THR A 326 5.29 -9.13 8.98
N THR A 327 5.77 -8.66 10.15
CA THR A 327 5.86 -9.48 11.36
C THR A 327 4.49 -9.99 11.80
N ARG A 328 3.49 -9.12 11.78
CA ARG A 328 2.11 -9.47 12.14
C ARG A 328 1.50 -10.50 11.19
N LEU A 329 1.76 -10.38 9.90
CA LEU A 329 1.31 -11.34 8.88
C LEU A 329 2.03 -12.68 9.02
N TYR A 330 3.31 -12.66 9.36
CA TYR A 330 4.08 -13.87 9.62
C TYR A 330 3.52 -14.65 10.82
N ASP A 331 3.29 -13.98 11.94
CA ASP A 331 2.76 -14.60 13.17
C ASP A 331 1.38 -15.23 12.97
N ASN A 332 0.55 -14.67 12.08
CA ASN A 332 -0.83 -15.11 11.85
C ASN A 332 -1.03 -15.76 10.48
N ARG A 333 0.05 -16.12 9.77
CA ARG A 333 0.03 -16.54 8.36
C ARG A 333 -1.02 -17.61 8.07
N SER A 334 -1.04 -18.69 8.83
CA SER A 334 -1.95 -19.82 8.60
C SER A 334 -3.44 -19.47 8.72
N GLY A 335 -3.78 -18.46 9.53
CA GLY A 335 -5.16 -18.01 9.74
C GLY A 335 -5.61 -16.91 8.78
N VAL A 336 -4.66 -16.20 8.13
CA VAL A 336 -4.92 -14.92 7.46
C VAL A 336 -4.58 -14.97 5.99
N VAL A 337 -3.48 -15.60 5.62
CA VAL A 337 -2.94 -15.62 4.25
C VAL A 337 -3.26 -16.95 3.59
N GLU A 338 -3.62 -16.93 2.31
CA GLU A 338 -3.85 -18.13 1.52
C GLU A 338 -2.55 -18.95 1.40
N GLU A 339 -2.69 -20.26 1.28
CA GLU A 339 -1.57 -21.16 1.15
C GLU A 339 -0.74 -20.86 -0.11
N GLY A 340 0.59 -20.87 0.02
CA GLY A 340 1.50 -20.49 -1.06
C GLY A 340 1.79 -19.00 -1.13
N TYR A 341 1.23 -18.18 -0.24
CA TYR A 341 1.53 -16.75 -0.14
C TYR A 341 2.19 -16.41 1.20
N PRO A 342 2.98 -15.32 1.27
CA PRO A 342 3.29 -14.38 0.20
C PRO A 342 4.13 -15.01 -0.91
N THR A 343 3.98 -14.51 -2.14
CA THR A 343 4.85 -14.83 -3.25
C THR A 343 5.67 -13.60 -3.66
N SER A 344 6.75 -13.84 -4.36
CA SER A 344 7.65 -12.76 -4.75
C SER A 344 7.16 -11.98 -5.98
N CYS A 345 7.46 -10.67 -6.00
CA CYS A 345 7.23 -9.77 -7.10
C CYS A 345 8.51 -8.90 -7.28
N THR A 346 9.53 -9.46 -7.93
CA THR A 346 10.81 -8.75 -8.13
C THR A 346 10.97 -8.42 -9.61
N PHE A 347 11.33 -7.17 -9.89
CA PHE A 347 11.57 -6.70 -11.25
C PHE A 347 12.52 -5.50 -11.25
N SER A 348 13.02 -5.14 -12.43
CA SER A 348 13.85 -3.96 -12.62
C SER A 348 13.17 -2.98 -13.57
N VAL A 349 13.33 -1.68 -13.29
CA VAL A 349 12.88 -0.56 -14.11
C VAL A 349 14.01 0.46 -14.15
N ASP A 350 14.42 0.89 -15.32
CA ASP A 350 15.52 1.84 -15.53
C ASP A 350 16.81 1.48 -14.75
N GLY A 351 17.16 0.18 -14.78
CA GLY A 351 18.33 -0.34 -14.05
C GLY A 351 18.17 -0.42 -12.53
N GLN A 352 17.03 0.03 -11.98
CA GLN A 352 16.71 0.00 -10.54
C GLN A 352 15.95 -1.27 -10.20
N ARG A 353 16.44 -2.05 -9.23
CA ARG A 353 15.80 -3.26 -8.76
C ARG A 353 14.79 -2.95 -7.66
N LEU A 354 13.58 -3.47 -7.82
CA LEU A 354 12.51 -3.43 -6.82
C LEU A 354 12.20 -4.85 -6.35
N ASP A 355 12.25 -5.05 -5.06
CA ASP A 355 11.90 -6.31 -4.42
C ASP A 355 10.52 -6.21 -3.78
N GLY A 356 9.64 -7.17 -4.04
CA GLY A 356 8.28 -7.12 -3.54
C GLY A 356 7.73 -8.47 -3.09
N SER A 357 6.63 -8.39 -2.36
CA SER A 357 5.85 -9.53 -1.91
C SER A 357 4.38 -9.32 -2.21
N ILE A 358 3.73 -10.35 -2.75
CA ILE A 358 2.29 -10.37 -3.01
C ILE A 358 1.65 -11.22 -1.92
N TYR A 359 0.75 -10.64 -1.16
CA TYR A 359 -0.10 -11.32 -0.18
C TYR A 359 -1.49 -11.53 -0.77
N LEU A 360 -2.04 -12.73 -0.59
CA LEU A 360 -3.44 -13.03 -0.87
C LEU A 360 -4.10 -13.44 0.45
N PHE A 361 -5.06 -12.65 0.90
CA PHE A 361 -5.76 -12.89 2.16
C PHE A 361 -6.91 -13.87 1.99
N LYS A 362 -7.19 -14.64 3.04
CA LYS A 362 -8.41 -15.43 3.17
C LYS A 362 -9.63 -14.50 3.25
N PRO A 363 -10.80 -14.90 2.72
CA PRO A 363 -12.01 -14.08 2.78
C PRO A 363 -12.42 -13.72 4.21
N GLY A 364 -12.79 -12.45 4.42
CA GLY A 364 -13.35 -11.95 5.68
C GLY A 364 -12.33 -11.60 6.77
N VAL A 365 -11.02 -11.72 6.50
CA VAL A 365 -9.96 -11.31 7.45
C VAL A 365 -9.14 -10.11 6.99
N GLU A 366 -9.25 -9.76 5.73
CA GLU A 366 -8.45 -8.76 5.02
C GLU A 366 -8.51 -7.38 5.67
N ASP A 367 -9.68 -6.90 6.08
CA ASP A 367 -9.87 -5.56 6.66
C ASP A 367 -9.03 -5.28 7.91
N LYS A 368 -8.58 -6.33 8.60
CA LYS A 368 -7.73 -6.21 9.80
C LYS A 368 -6.25 -6.01 9.49
N TYR A 369 -5.82 -6.37 8.28
CA TYR A 369 -4.41 -6.40 7.89
C TYR A 369 -4.09 -5.48 6.72
N ARG A 370 -5.08 -5.22 5.91
CA ARG A 370 -5.07 -4.32 4.78
C ARG A 370 -6.11 -3.23 5.04
N GLY A 371 -5.83 -1.99 4.77
CA GLY A 371 -6.86 -0.93 4.81
C GLY A 371 -7.98 -1.20 3.80
N LYS A 372 -8.97 -0.32 3.78
CA LYS A 372 -10.15 -0.50 2.90
C LYS A 372 -9.83 -0.35 1.42
N HIS A 373 -8.81 0.44 1.09
CA HIS A 373 -8.51 0.83 -0.29
C HIS A 373 -7.03 0.69 -0.66
N GLU A 374 -6.21 0.17 0.22
CA GLU A 374 -4.79 -0.02 -0.01
C GLU A 374 -4.57 -1.27 -0.88
N GLY A 375 -3.92 -1.11 -2.03
CA GLY A 375 -3.60 -2.20 -2.95
C GLY A 375 -2.11 -2.50 -3.01
N VAL A 376 -1.29 -1.49 -3.31
CA VAL A 376 0.17 -1.61 -3.36
C VAL A 376 0.79 -0.62 -2.40
N LEU A 377 1.65 -1.08 -1.51
CA LEU A 377 2.44 -0.27 -0.59
C LEU A 377 3.87 -0.17 -1.12
N PHE A 378 4.35 1.04 -1.36
CA PHE A 378 5.74 1.31 -1.67
C PHE A 378 6.48 1.69 -0.41
N THR A 379 7.53 0.98 -0.06
CA THR A 379 8.27 1.19 1.19
C THR A 379 9.72 1.61 0.95
N VAL A 380 10.26 2.41 1.88
CA VAL A 380 11.69 2.67 2.00
C VAL A 380 12.08 2.41 3.45
N ASN A 381 13.03 1.53 3.67
CA ASN A 381 13.45 1.07 5.00
C ASN A 381 12.25 0.64 5.87
N GLY A 382 11.28 -0.06 5.26
CA GLY A 382 10.10 -0.57 5.96
C GLY A 382 8.99 0.44 6.24
N GLN A 383 9.17 1.73 5.97
CA GLN A 383 8.12 2.75 6.08
C GLN A 383 7.43 2.96 4.73
N THR A 384 6.11 2.99 4.71
CA THR A 384 5.32 3.28 3.51
C THR A 384 5.52 4.74 3.08
N GLN A 385 5.88 4.92 1.81
CA GLN A 385 6.14 6.23 1.19
C GLN A 385 5.12 6.56 0.09
N GLY A 386 4.35 5.58 -0.37
CA GLY A 386 3.33 5.76 -1.39
C GLY A 386 2.38 4.55 -1.42
N ILE A 387 1.17 4.77 -1.93
CA ILE A 387 0.11 3.77 -1.97
C ILE A 387 -0.61 3.85 -3.32
N LEU A 388 -0.78 2.69 -3.99
CA LEU A 388 -1.80 2.56 -5.03
C LEU A 388 -3.05 1.91 -4.44
N LYS A 389 -4.21 2.41 -4.89
CA LYS A 389 -5.50 1.91 -4.42
C LYS A 389 -5.80 0.53 -5.00
N ASP A 390 -6.67 -0.20 -4.32
CA ASP A 390 -7.14 -1.53 -4.74
C ASP A 390 -7.91 -1.54 -6.07
N SER A 391 -8.44 -0.40 -6.51
CA SER A 391 -9.00 -0.25 -7.85
C SER A 391 -8.00 -0.56 -8.96
N PHE A 392 -6.70 -0.41 -8.69
CA PHE A 392 -5.62 -0.82 -9.58
C PHE A 392 -5.72 -2.30 -10.01
N PHE A 393 -6.13 -3.19 -9.10
CA PHE A 393 -6.28 -4.62 -9.41
C PHE A 393 -7.43 -4.94 -10.36
N ALA A 394 -8.46 -4.08 -10.44
CA ALA A 394 -9.52 -4.23 -11.42
C ALA A 394 -8.98 -4.06 -12.86
N ASN A 395 -8.03 -3.15 -13.06
CA ASN A 395 -7.41 -2.90 -14.37
C ASN A 395 -6.52 -4.06 -14.88
N VAL A 396 -6.15 -4.99 -13.98
CA VAL A 396 -5.37 -6.20 -14.32
C VAL A 396 -6.19 -7.49 -14.26
N ASN A 397 -7.52 -7.39 -14.36
CA ASN A 397 -8.47 -8.52 -14.34
C ASN A 397 -8.51 -9.31 -13.02
N LEU A 398 -8.14 -8.69 -11.89
CA LEU A 398 -8.14 -9.28 -10.55
C LEU A 398 -9.27 -8.71 -9.66
N ALA A 399 -10.33 -8.19 -10.27
CA ALA A 399 -11.42 -7.51 -9.56
C ALA A 399 -12.10 -8.37 -8.49
N TYR A 400 -12.22 -9.68 -8.68
CA TYR A 400 -12.84 -10.59 -7.70
C TYR A 400 -12.01 -10.85 -6.45
N ILE A 401 -10.73 -10.56 -6.51
CA ILE A 401 -9.81 -10.68 -5.37
C ILE A 401 -9.16 -9.35 -4.97
N LYS A 402 -9.59 -8.23 -5.56
CA LYS A 402 -9.02 -6.91 -5.29
C LYS A 402 -8.98 -6.56 -3.79
N ASN A 403 -10.02 -6.93 -3.05
CA ASN A 403 -10.11 -6.70 -1.61
C ASN A 403 -9.23 -7.66 -0.79
N SER A 404 -8.70 -8.70 -1.40
CA SER A 404 -7.90 -9.72 -0.73
C SER A 404 -6.43 -9.73 -1.16
N ILE A 405 -6.01 -8.82 -2.06
CA ILE A 405 -4.61 -8.68 -2.46
C ILE A 405 -3.98 -7.48 -1.76
N LEU A 406 -2.76 -7.66 -1.31
CA LEU A 406 -1.85 -6.58 -0.93
C LEU A 406 -0.48 -6.87 -1.55
N VAL A 407 0.07 -5.89 -2.23
CA VAL A 407 1.45 -5.93 -2.75
C VAL A 407 2.30 -4.98 -1.92
N VAL A 408 3.43 -5.46 -1.44
CA VAL A 408 4.44 -4.63 -0.77
C VAL A 408 5.67 -4.59 -1.65
N LEU A 409 6.12 -3.41 -2.03
CA LEU A 409 7.32 -3.18 -2.82
C LEU A 409 8.35 -2.44 -1.99
N ASP A 410 9.52 -3.02 -1.82
CA ASP A 410 10.65 -2.38 -1.16
C ASP A 410 11.47 -1.59 -2.19
N CYS A 411 11.52 -0.29 -2.00
CA CYS A 411 12.25 0.68 -2.80
C CYS A 411 13.52 1.17 -2.09
N SER A 412 14.00 0.47 -1.07
CA SER A 412 15.18 0.89 -0.29
C SER A 412 16.47 0.81 -1.11
N ALA A 413 16.54 -0.11 -2.07
CA ALA A 413 17.72 -0.35 -2.90
C ALA A 413 17.82 0.58 -4.12
N ILE A 414 16.75 1.29 -4.50
CA ILE A 414 16.80 2.23 -5.62
C ILE A 414 17.57 3.49 -5.22
N ASP A 415 18.25 4.11 -6.15
CA ASP A 415 19.08 5.28 -5.88
C ASP A 415 18.24 6.50 -5.44
N VAL A 416 18.90 7.48 -4.83
CA VAL A 416 18.25 8.66 -4.24
C VAL A 416 17.49 9.47 -5.30
N ARG A 417 18.03 9.58 -6.53
CA ARG A 417 17.38 10.32 -7.62
C ARG A 417 16.04 9.69 -7.99
N HIS A 418 16.01 8.37 -8.19
CA HIS A 418 14.78 7.64 -8.50
C HIS A 418 13.80 7.62 -7.33
N GLN A 419 14.28 7.60 -6.06
CA GLN A 419 13.41 7.80 -4.90
C GLN A 419 12.74 9.18 -4.91
N GLU A 420 13.45 10.24 -5.26
CA GLU A 420 12.91 11.59 -5.36
C GLU A 420 11.96 11.77 -6.56
N GLU A 421 12.18 11.03 -7.65
CA GLU A 421 11.25 10.95 -8.78
C GLU A 421 9.98 10.16 -8.45
N LEU A 422 10.08 9.13 -7.62
CA LEU A 422 8.96 8.23 -7.28
C LEU A 422 8.07 8.82 -6.18
N PHE A 423 8.65 9.44 -5.14
CA PHE A 423 7.90 9.82 -3.94
C PHE A 423 7.67 11.31 -3.76
N MET A 424 6.52 11.66 -3.21
CA MET A 424 6.27 13.01 -2.71
C MET A 424 6.97 13.21 -1.35
N PRO A 425 7.45 14.43 -1.05
CA PRO A 425 8.04 14.75 0.25
C PRO A 425 7.10 14.49 1.44
N SER A 426 5.78 14.54 1.22
CA SER A 426 4.72 14.25 2.20
C SER A 426 4.58 12.76 2.54
N ARG A 427 5.24 11.85 1.80
CA ARG A 427 5.26 10.40 2.02
C ARG A 427 3.88 9.75 2.06
N ASP A 428 2.94 10.24 1.28
CA ASP A 428 1.56 9.76 1.22
C ASP A 428 1.19 9.16 -0.14
N ARG A 429 1.94 9.52 -1.18
CA ARG A 429 1.65 9.11 -2.55
C ARG A 429 2.90 9.15 -3.43
N THR A 430 2.83 8.42 -4.53
CA THR A 430 3.81 8.50 -5.60
C THR A 430 3.63 9.77 -6.45
N ARG A 431 4.71 10.23 -7.06
CA ARG A 431 4.66 11.29 -8.09
C ARG A 431 4.21 10.68 -9.42
N ARG A 432 3.65 11.49 -10.28
CA ARG A 432 3.33 11.11 -11.67
C ARG A 432 4.51 11.42 -12.57
N THR A 433 5.48 10.52 -12.62
CA THR A 433 6.65 10.58 -13.50
C THR A 433 6.62 9.41 -14.47
N ASP A 434 7.45 9.44 -15.51
CA ASP A 434 7.57 8.31 -16.43
C ASP A 434 8.10 7.08 -15.71
N PHE A 435 9.05 7.24 -14.81
CA PHE A 435 9.53 6.16 -13.94
C PHE A 435 8.42 5.51 -13.12
N THR A 436 7.52 6.31 -12.53
CA THR A 436 6.37 5.79 -11.78
C THR A 436 5.43 4.98 -12.67
N ARG A 437 5.12 5.49 -13.88
CA ARG A 437 4.26 4.77 -14.84
C ARG A 437 4.88 3.45 -15.26
N GLU A 438 6.17 3.43 -15.50
CA GLU A 438 6.88 2.21 -15.89
C GLU A 438 6.86 1.17 -14.77
N ILE A 439 7.00 1.58 -13.50
CA ILE A 439 6.80 0.71 -12.34
C ILE A 439 5.36 0.18 -12.31
N GLU A 440 4.35 1.02 -12.46
CA GLU A 440 2.93 0.61 -12.48
C GLU A 440 2.66 -0.39 -13.60
N ASP A 441 3.18 -0.17 -14.80
CA ASP A 441 3.05 -1.09 -15.93
C ASP A 441 3.74 -2.43 -15.67
N ARG A 442 4.90 -2.41 -14.98
CA ARG A 442 5.58 -3.65 -14.57
C ARG A 442 4.78 -4.41 -13.54
N ILE A 443 4.26 -3.73 -12.52
CA ILE A 443 3.35 -4.36 -11.54
C ILE A 443 2.15 -4.98 -12.25
N CYS A 444 1.51 -4.27 -13.19
CA CYS A 444 0.42 -4.81 -13.99
C CYS A 444 0.81 -6.09 -14.74
N LYS A 445 1.99 -6.12 -15.36
CA LYS A 445 2.49 -7.30 -16.09
C LYS A 445 2.75 -8.47 -15.14
N GLU A 446 3.37 -8.22 -14.00
CA GLU A 446 3.66 -9.26 -12.99
C GLU A 446 2.36 -9.84 -12.41
N LEU A 447 1.41 -9.00 -12.01
CA LEU A 447 0.14 -9.44 -11.43
C LEU A 447 -0.74 -10.14 -12.46
N SER A 448 -0.88 -9.59 -13.67
CA SER A 448 -1.67 -10.22 -14.75
C SER A 448 -1.04 -11.50 -15.27
N GLY A 449 0.28 -11.65 -15.14
CA GLY A 449 1.00 -12.88 -15.49
C GLY A 449 0.95 -13.97 -14.42
N HIS A 450 0.48 -13.66 -13.18
CA HIS A 450 0.61 -14.53 -12.01
C HIS A 450 -0.44 -15.66 -11.99
N PRO A 451 -0.08 -16.94 -12.21
CA PRO A 451 -1.05 -18.03 -12.34
C PRO A 451 -1.89 -18.25 -11.08
N GLY A 452 -1.30 -18.11 -9.90
CA GLY A 452 -1.99 -18.29 -8.62
C GLY A 452 -3.08 -17.24 -8.39
N LEU A 453 -2.82 -15.95 -8.72
CA LEU A 453 -3.83 -14.89 -8.61
C LEU A 453 -4.96 -15.11 -9.62
N LYS A 454 -4.64 -15.52 -10.85
CA LYS A 454 -5.64 -15.86 -11.86
C LYS A 454 -6.58 -16.98 -11.39
N ARG A 455 -5.99 -18.05 -10.85
CA ARG A 455 -6.75 -19.17 -10.28
C ARG A 455 -7.67 -18.70 -9.16
N ALA A 456 -7.13 -17.97 -8.16
CA ALA A 456 -7.91 -17.46 -7.05
C ALA A 456 -9.04 -16.50 -7.51
N ALA A 457 -8.77 -15.65 -8.50
CA ALA A 457 -9.77 -14.76 -9.09
C ALA A 457 -10.90 -15.57 -9.77
N ASN A 458 -10.54 -16.62 -10.53
CA ASN A 458 -11.50 -17.48 -11.21
C ASN A 458 -12.34 -18.31 -10.22
N GLU A 459 -11.72 -18.85 -9.16
CA GLU A 459 -12.41 -19.61 -8.12
C GLU A 459 -13.44 -18.72 -7.40
N ARG A 460 -13.04 -17.51 -6.95
CA ARG A 460 -13.95 -16.57 -6.30
C ARG A 460 -15.02 -16.02 -7.23
N ARG A 461 -14.68 -15.85 -8.53
CA ARG A 461 -15.66 -15.53 -9.56
C ARG A 461 -16.70 -16.65 -9.69
N ALA A 462 -16.26 -17.90 -9.84
CA ALA A 462 -17.14 -19.06 -9.95
C ALA A 462 -18.05 -19.20 -8.72
N GLU A 463 -17.52 -19.01 -7.51
CA GLU A 463 -18.30 -19.02 -6.28
C GLU A 463 -19.34 -17.88 -6.24
N ALA A 464 -18.93 -16.66 -6.61
CA ALA A 464 -19.81 -15.50 -6.68
C ALA A 464 -20.96 -15.67 -7.70
N LEU A 465 -20.74 -16.44 -8.74
CA LEU A 465 -21.71 -16.67 -9.82
C LEU A 465 -22.54 -17.94 -9.64
N LYS A 466 -22.08 -18.92 -8.83
CA LYS A 466 -22.61 -20.26 -8.69
C LYS A 466 -24.15 -20.38 -8.51
N ASN A 467 -24.79 -19.39 -7.91
CA ASN A 467 -26.21 -19.37 -7.61
C ASN A 467 -27.01 -18.28 -8.37
N ARG A 468 -26.38 -17.60 -9.35
CA ARG A 468 -26.88 -16.30 -9.85
C ARG A 468 -26.99 -16.15 -11.37
N ILE A 469 -26.64 -17.19 -12.11
CA ILE A 469 -26.77 -17.13 -13.57
C ILE A 469 -28.24 -17.27 -13.91
N ALA A 470 -28.86 -16.13 -14.23
CA ALA A 470 -30.18 -16.11 -14.85
C ALA A 470 -30.10 -16.85 -16.20
N ASP A 471 -31.15 -17.53 -16.58
CA ASP A 471 -31.26 -18.11 -17.93
C ASP A 471 -31.26 -16.97 -18.97
N ASN A 472 -30.06 -16.69 -19.52
CA ASN A 472 -29.80 -15.58 -20.43
C ASN A 472 -30.21 -15.87 -21.88
N LYS A 473 -31.00 -16.92 -22.11
CA LYS A 473 -31.46 -17.29 -23.46
C LYS A 473 -32.21 -16.17 -24.19
N PRO A 474 -33.16 -15.44 -23.55
CA PRO A 474 -33.80 -14.28 -24.15
C PRO A 474 -32.83 -13.16 -24.53
N LEU A 475 -31.82 -12.91 -23.72
CA LEU A 475 -30.79 -11.88 -23.98
C LEU A 475 -29.94 -12.23 -25.21
N LYS A 476 -29.55 -13.50 -25.36
CA LYS A 476 -28.81 -13.98 -26.53
C LYS A 476 -29.56 -13.70 -27.80
N ASP A 477 -30.86 -13.96 -27.79
CA ASP A 477 -31.73 -13.76 -28.98
C ASP A 477 -31.90 -12.28 -29.31
N VAL A 478 -32.11 -11.42 -28.30
CA VAL A 478 -32.23 -9.96 -28.48
C VAL A 478 -30.92 -9.33 -28.98
N LEU A 479 -29.78 -9.70 -28.39
CA LEU A 479 -28.50 -9.17 -28.83
C LEU A 479 -28.12 -9.65 -30.21
N LYS A 480 -28.40 -10.92 -30.52
CA LYS A 480 -28.18 -11.48 -31.86
C LYS A 480 -29.04 -10.72 -32.92
N ASP A 481 -30.27 -10.36 -32.58
CA ASP A 481 -31.14 -9.58 -33.45
C ASP A 481 -30.61 -8.15 -33.62
N ILE A 482 -30.21 -7.49 -32.55
CA ILE A 482 -29.62 -6.14 -32.59
C ILE A 482 -28.35 -6.10 -33.42
N PHE A 483 -27.43 -7.06 -33.22
CA PHE A 483 -26.17 -7.12 -33.98
C PHE A 483 -26.39 -7.52 -35.45
N SER A 484 -27.41 -8.30 -35.74
CA SER A 484 -27.79 -8.62 -37.11
C SER A 484 -28.32 -7.39 -37.86
N LYS A 485 -28.97 -6.46 -37.16
CA LYS A 485 -29.58 -5.24 -37.70
C LYS A 485 -28.66 -4.03 -37.74
N SER A 486 -27.56 -4.02 -36.94
CA SER A 486 -26.63 -2.89 -36.85
C SER A 486 -25.18 -3.32 -37.01
N ALA A 487 -24.64 -3.12 -38.22
CA ALA A 487 -23.22 -3.40 -38.52
C ALA A 487 -22.23 -2.53 -37.67
N VAL A 488 -22.67 -1.37 -37.22
CA VAL A 488 -21.86 -0.46 -36.38
C VAL A 488 -21.77 -1.04 -34.98
N LEU A 489 -22.88 -1.47 -34.41
CA LEU A 489 -22.87 -2.13 -33.09
C LEU A 489 -22.11 -3.45 -33.16
N ALA A 490 -22.30 -4.24 -34.18
CA ALA A 490 -21.53 -5.47 -34.40
C ALA A 490 -20.00 -5.21 -34.44
N ARG A 491 -19.54 -4.16 -35.12
CA ARG A 491 -18.13 -3.76 -35.15
C ARG A 491 -17.60 -3.27 -33.80
N LEU A 492 -18.37 -2.47 -33.05
CA LEU A 492 -17.99 -1.98 -31.73
C LEU A 492 -17.77 -3.15 -30.74
N PHE A 493 -18.52 -4.22 -30.85
CA PHE A 493 -18.43 -5.39 -29.98
C PHE A 493 -17.51 -6.50 -30.51
N LEU A 494 -17.17 -6.51 -31.81
CA LEU A 494 -16.26 -7.48 -32.42
C LEU A 494 -14.79 -7.04 -32.41
N ALA A 495 -14.50 -5.79 -32.14
CA ALA A 495 -13.14 -5.23 -32.15
C ALA A 495 -12.24 -5.64 -30.95
N GLY A 496 -12.61 -6.66 -30.21
CA GLY A 496 -11.78 -7.13 -29.11
C GLY A 496 -12.10 -8.52 -28.60
N ARG A 497 -11.33 -9.50 -29.02
CA ARG A 497 -11.17 -10.87 -28.51
C ARG A 497 -12.20 -11.90 -28.94
N GLU A 498 -11.73 -12.95 -29.60
CA GLU A 498 -12.29 -14.31 -29.46
C GLU A 498 -12.26 -14.68 -27.98
N ILE A 499 -13.42 -14.59 -27.33
CA ILE A 499 -13.59 -15.07 -25.98
C ILE A 499 -13.95 -16.54 -26.09
N SER A 500 -13.07 -17.43 -25.65
CA SER A 500 -13.38 -18.84 -25.44
C SER A 500 -14.67 -18.99 -24.64
N ALA A 501 -15.50 -19.96 -25.02
CA ALA A 501 -16.81 -20.20 -24.44
C ALA A 501 -16.79 -20.19 -22.90
N PRO A 502 -17.68 -19.41 -22.21
CA PRO A 502 -17.59 -19.23 -20.77
C PRO A 502 -17.95 -20.44 -19.92
N PHE A 503 -18.41 -21.53 -20.50
CA PHE A 503 -18.85 -22.71 -19.78
C PHE A 503 -18.45 -24.02 -20.46
N ASN A 504 -17.25 -24.52 -20.16
CA ASN A 504 -17.05 -25.92 -19.87
C ASN A 504 -16.92 -26.07 -18.36
N MET A 505 -18.05 -26.12 -17.66
CA MET A 505 -18.08 -26.47 -16.22
C MET A 505 -17.64 -27.92 -15.95
N ASP A 506 -17.44 -28.70 -16.98
CA ASP A 506 -17.06 -30.12 -16.86
C ASP A 506 -15.55 -30.38 -16.82
N SER A 507 -14.71 -29.36 -16.78
CA SER A 507 -13.26 -29.52 -16.71
C SER A 507 -12.55 -28.76 -15.59
N ALA A 508 -13.27 -28.27 -14.58
CA ALA A 508 -12.70 -28.08 -13.26
C ALA A 508 -12.71 -29.47 -12.54
N GLY A 509 -12.15 -30.46 -13.22
CA GLY A 509 -11.75 -31.70 -12.55
C GLY A 509 -10.65 -31.36 -11.57
N ASP A 510 -10.74 -31.89 -10.37
CA ASP A 510 -9.76 -31.89 -9.30
C ASP A 510 -8.33 -32.08 -9.83
N ALA A 511 -7.71 -30.99 -10.29
CA ALA A 511 -6.27 -30.92 -10.38
C ALA A 511 -5.77 -30.94 -8.93
N PRO A 512 -4.93 -31.90 -8.54
CA PRO A 512 -4.46 -32.00 -7.18
C PRO A 512 -3.83 -30.67 -6.77
N LYS A 513 -4.27 -30.12 -5.66
CA LYS A 513 -3.75 -28.89 -5.07
C LYS A 513 -2.23 -29.05 -4.91
N PHE A 514 -1.42 -28.17 -5.49
CA PHE A 514 0.02 -28.23 -5.36
C PHE A 514 0.42 -28.12 -3.89
N ILE A 515 1.07 -29.15 -3.37
CA ILE A 515 1.64 -29.18 -2.02
C ILE A 515 3.14 -29.09 -2.18
N GLY A 516 3.69 -27.86 -2.05
CA GLY A 516 5.12 -27.63 -2.15
C GLY A 516 5.89 -28.13 -0.94
N LYS A 517 7.15 -28.55 -1.15
CA LYS A 517 8.11 -28.90 -0.11
C LYS A 517 8.85 -27.66 0.37
N MET A 518 9.34 -27.70 1.60
CA MET A 518 10.15 -26.60 2.17
C MET A 518 11.47 -26.40 1.41
N HIS A 519 12.08 -27.48 0.90
CA HIS A 519 13.30 -27.47 0.09
C HIS A 519 13.08 -28.25 -1.19
N PRO A 520 13.63 -27.81 -2.34
CA PRO A 520 13.43 -28.50 -3.61
C PRO A 520 14.14 -29.84 -3.64
N THR A 521 13.51 -30.83 -4.24
CA THR A 521 14.17 -32.09 -4.60
C THR A 521 14.57 -32.09 -6.08
N PHE A 522 14.04 -31.18 -6.86
CA PHE A 522 14.45 -30.90 -8.23
C PHE A 522 14.11 -29.46 -8.62
N PHE A 523 14.88 -28.92 -9.57
CA PHE A 523 14.61 -27.62 -10.21
C PHE A 523 15.08 -27.74 -11.66
N ARG A 524 14.16 -27.83 -12.62
CA ARG A 524 14.45 -28.20 -14.01
C ARG A 524 13.81 -27.26 -14.99
N LEU A 525 14.49 -27.03 -16.12
CA LEU A 525 13.95 -26.33 -17.27
C LEU A 525 12.66 -26.99 -17.79
N SER A 526 11.67 -26.17 -18.14
CA SER A 526 10.44 -26.60 -18.81
C SER A 526 10.51 -26.28 -20.30
N GLY A 527 10.16 -27.24 -21.16
CA GLY A 527 10.09 -27.06 -22.61
C GLY A 527 10.79 -28.15 -23.38
N LYS A 528 11.01 -27.89 -24.69
CA LYS A 528 11.79 -28.80 -25.53
C LYS A 528 13.27 -28.53 -25.28
N LEU A 529 13.97 -29.49 -24.71
CA LEU A 529 15.39 -29.44 -24.45
C LEU A 529 16.17 -30.21 -25.54
N ALA A 530 17.31 -29.70 -25.96
CA ALA A 530 18.29 -30.38 -26.80
C ALA A 530 19.50 -30.71 -25.92
N ASP A 531 19.80 -31.97 -25.75
CA ASP A 531 20.90 -32.47 -24.89
C ASP A 531 20.88 -31.89 -23.45
N GLY A 532 19.66 -31.70 -22.89
CA GLY A 532 19.45 -31.14 -21.55
C GLY A 532 19.51 -29.62 -21.48
N MET A 533 19.78 -28.91 -22.55
CA MET A 533 19.88 -27.45 -22.65
C MET A 533 18.63 -26.86 -23.34
N LEU A 534 18.26 -25.65 -22.96
CA LEU A 534 17.20 -24.88 -23.62
C LEU A 534 17.82 -23.96 -24.67
N LEU A 535 17.51 -24.19 -25.95
CA LEU A 535 17.95 -23.31 -27.05
C LEU A 535 16.90 -22.23 -27.32
N LYS A 536 17.32 -20.97 -27.43
CA LYS A 536 16.46 -19.83 -27.74
C LYS A 536 17.10 -18.93 -28.79
N GLN A 537 16.27 -18.43 -29.70
CA GLN A 537 16.60 -17.32 -30.59
C GLN A 537 15.89 -16.06 -30.07
N VAL A 538 16.64 -15.00 -29.82
CA VAL A 538 16.14 -13.79 -29.15
C VAL A 538 16.61 -12.55 -29.91
N PRO A 539 15.69 -11.65 -30.35
CA PRO A 539 16.06 -10.38 -30.90
C PRO A 539 16.89 -9.53 -29.92
N CYS A 540 17.93 -8.85 -30.40
CA CYS A 540 18.84 -8.10 -29.52
C CYS A 540 18.18 -7.02 -28.66
N ASN A 541 16.98 -6.55 -29.02
CA ASN A 541 16.21 -5.53 -28.32
C ASN A 541 15.06 -6.10 -27.45
N LYS A 542 14.97 -7.41 -27.27
CA LYS A 542 13.87 -8.03 -26.51
C LYS A 542 14.34 -8.89 -25.34
N ALA A 543 13.56 -8.86 -24.27
CA ALA A 543 13.70 -9.78 -23.15
C ALA A 543 13.15 -11.18 -23.53
N PHE A 544 13.73 -12.23 -22.98
CA PHE A 544 13.25 -13.59 -23.15
C PHE A 544 12.84 -14.24 -21.82
N ARG A 545 11.89 -15.19 -21.90
CA ARG A 545 11.37 -15.89 -20.73
C ARG A 545 11.83 -17.33 -20.71
N VAL A 546 12.18 -17.81 -19.51
CA VAL A 546 12.53 -19.19 -19.23
C VAL A 546 11.60 -19.70 -18.12
N LYS A 547 11.10 -20.93 -18.29
CA LYS A 547 10.28 -21.58 -17.27
C LYS A 547 11.00 -22.78 -16.69
N PHE A 548 10.81 -22.97 -15.40
CA PHE A 548 11.30 -24.13 -14.65
C PHE A 548 10.14 -24.81 -13.93
N THR A 549 10.30 -26.09 -13.66
CA THR A 549 9.43 -26.87 -12.77
C THR A 549 10.21 -27.32 -11.55
N THR A 550 9.57 -27.27 -10.40
CA THR A 550 10.12 -27.68 -9.10
C THR A 550 8.99 -28.17 -8.19
N ASP A 551 9.34 -28.75 -7.07
CA ASP A 551 8.40 -29.19 -6.03
C ASP A 551 8.46 -28.31 -4.75
N VAL A 552 9.11 -27.16 -4.82
CA VAL A 552 9.28 -26.28 -3.67
C VAL A 552 8.14 -25.27 -3.52
N VAL A 553 7.88 -24.84 -2.29
CA VAL A 553 6.87 -23.82 -1.97
C VAL A 553 7.14 -22.48 -2.67
N SER A 554 6.08 -21.73 -2.97
CA SER A 554 6.15 -20.51 -3.78
C SER A 554 6.98 -19.38 -3.15
N ASP A 555 7.16 -19.38 -1.84
CA ASP A 555 7.94 -18.39 -1.08
C ASP A 555 9.42 -18.74 -0.87
N TYR A 556 9.89 -19.86 -1.44
CA TYR A 556 11.20 -20.45 -1.21
C TYR A 556 12.39 -19.47 -1.35
N PHE A 557 12.41 -18.63 -2.38
CA PHE A 557 13.51 -17.68 -2.61
C PHE A 557 13.38 -16.37 -1.82
N LYS A 558 12.24 -16.16 -1.11
CA LYS A 558 11.96 -14.90 -0.42
C LYS A 558 11.51 -15.06 1.02
N ARG A 559 11.38 -16.30 1.48
CA ARG A 559 11.13 -16.54 2.90
C ARG A 559 12.34 -16.06 3.70
N GLU A 560 12.10 -15.58 4.89
CA GLU A 560 13.17 -15.02 5.73
C GLU A 560 13.97 -16.05 6.51
N ILE A 561 13.42 -17.26 6.65
CA ILE A 561 14.10 -18.38 7.31
C ILE A 561 14.51 -19.36 6.22
N ASP A 562 15.82 -19.62 6.12
CA ASP A 562 16.45 -20.55 5.18
C ASP A 562 15.97 -20.33 3.71
N PRO A 563 16.12 -19.13 3.14
CA PRO A 563 15.77 -18.87 1.74
C PRO A 563 16.72 -19.61 0.80
N GLY A 564 16.19 -20.13 -0.30
CA GLY A 564 17.00 -20.58 -1.42
C GLY A 564 17.66 -19.39 -2.12
N ARG A 565 18.81 -19.60 -2.73
CA ARG A 565 19.53 -18.60 -3.50
C ARG A 565 19.51 -18.94 -4.97
N PHE A 566 19.02 -18.02 -5.80
CA PHE A 566 18.99 -18.14 -7.25
C PHE A 566 20.12 -17.28 -7.83
N ILE A 567 21.00 -17.88 -8.62
CA ILE A 567 22.16 -17.24 -9.25
C ILE A 567 22.02 -17.39 -10.75
N LEU A 568 22.12 -16.29 -11.50
CA LEU A 568 22.22 -16.27 -12.95
C LEU A 568 23.65 -15.94 -13.37
N LYS A 569 24.22 -16.75 -14.23
CA LYS A 569 25.53 -16.49 -14.85
C LYS A 569 25.36 -16.38 -16.36
N MET A 570 26.09 -15.47 -17.00
CA MET A 570 26.21 -15.36 -18.44
C MET A 570 27.68 -15.59 -18.82
N ASP A 571 27.93 -16.55 -19.67
CA ASP A 571 29.27 -16.94 -20.12
C ASP A 571 30.25 -17.20 -18.94
N GLY A 572 29.70 -17.76 -17.85
CA GLY A 572 30.45 -18.12 -16.63
C GLY A 572 30.62 -16.99 -15.60
N VAL A 573 30.14 -15.78 -15.85
CA VAL A 573 30.21 -14.62 -14.94
C VAL A 573 28.82 -14.37 -14.36
N GLU A 574 28.72 -14.06 -13.06
CA GLU A 574 27.44 -13.67 -12.44
C GLU A 574 26.86 -12.43 -13.14
N ALA A 575 25.59 -12.48 -13.48
CA ALA A 575 24.88 -11.49 -14.28
C ALA A 575 23.44 -11.26 -13.73
N GLU A 576 23.33 -11.03 -12.44
CA GLU A 576 22.03 -10.79 -11.77
C GLU A 576 21.33 -9.53 -12.29
N GLU A 577 22.08 -8.54 -12.77
CA GLU A 577 21.60 -7.30 -13.38
C GLU A 577 20.78 -7.53 -14.66
N LEU A 578 20.96 -8.66 -15.32
CA LEU A 578 20.17 -9.04 -16.49
C LEU A 578 18.82 -9.66 -16.16
N ILE A 579 18.54 -9.93 -14.89
CA ILE A 579 17.24 -10.45 -14.43
C ILE A 579 16.22 -9.33 -14.42
N GLN A 580 15.31 -9.36 -15.38
CA GLN A 580 14.18 -8.43 -15.41
C GLN A 580 13.07 -8.83 -14.44
N SER A 581 12.78 -10.12 -14.29
CA SER A 581 11.86 -10.65 -13.30
C SER A 581 12.11 -12.12 -13.01
N PHE A 582 11.83 -12.55 -11.78
CA PHE A 582 11.86 -13.95 -11.36
C PHE A 582 10.72 -14.25 -10.39
N ASN A 583 9.86 -15.20 -10.75
CA ASN A 583 8.67 -15.60 -9.98
C ASN A 583 8.57 -17.10 -9.86
N LEU A 584 8.26 -17.59 -8.64
CA LEU A 584 7.99 -18.99 -8.35
C LEU A 584 6.59 -19.16 -7.80
N ILE A 585 5.78 -20.01 -8.44
CA ILE A 585 4.37 -20.22 -8.08
C ILE A 585 4.01 -21.66 -8.34
N ASP A 586 3.48 -22.34 -7.32
CA ASP A 586 2.96 -23.70 -7.39
C ASP A 586 3.85 -24.65 -8.21
N GLY A 587 5.14 -24.65 -7.87
CA GLY A 587 6.12 -25.48 -8.53
C GLY A 587 6.53 -25.04 -9.94
N THR A 588 6.12 -23.85 -10.39
CA THR A 588 6.57 -23.27 -11.67
C THR A 588 7.34 -21.98 -11.41
N ALA A 589 8.62 -21.93 -11.74
CA ALA A 589 9.40 -20.70 -11.73
C ALA A 589 9.46 -20.11 -13.15
N THR A 590 9.32 -18.79 -13.23
CA THR A 590 9.43 -18.03 -14.50
C THR A 590 10.48 -16.94 -14.34
N LEU A 591 11.52 -17.03 -15.15
CA LEU A 591 12.62 -16.07 -15.24
C LEU A 591 12.48 -15.28 -16.54
N THR A 592 12.59 -13.95 -16.45
CA THR A 592 12.69 -13.07 -17.61
C THR A 592 14.07 -12.41 -17.58
N VAL A 593 14.81 -12.53 -18.67
CA VAL A 593 16.18 -12.04 -18.81
C VAL A 593 16.24 -11.04 -19.96
N ILE A 594 16.96 -9.94 -19.75
CA ILE A 594 17.33 -8.99 -20.81
C ILE A 594 18.74 -9.34 -21.32
N LEU A 595 18.99 -9.08 -22.60
CA LEU A 595 20.34 -9.19 -23.15
C LEU A 595 21.19 -8.00 -22.68
N PRO A 596 22.52 -8.14 -22.56
CA PRO A 596 23.39 -7.06 -22.15
C PRO A 596 23.36 -5.90 -23.17
N GLU A 597 23.61 -4.68 -22.68
CA GLU A 597 23.75 -3.52 -23.55
C GLU A 597 24.91 -3.74 -24.55
N GLY A 598 24.56 -3.66 -25.84
CA GLY A 598 25.54 -3.89 -26.92
C GLY A 598 25.47 -5.26 -27.56
N ALA A 599 24.56 -6.15 -27.16
CA ALA A 599 24.34 -7.43 -27.84
C ALA A 599 23.98 -7.20 -29.34
N GLN A 600 24.65 -7.91 -30.22
CA GLN A 600 24.49 -7.78 -31.69
C GLN A 600 23.97 -9.08 -32.32
N GLN A 601 23.36 -8.95 -33.48
CA GLN A 601 22.94 -10.12 -34.25
C GLN A 601 24.13 -11.05 -34.53
N GLY A 602 23.96 -12.33 -34.18
CA GLY A 602 24.99 -13.36 -34.35
C GLY A 602 25.77 -13.65 -33.07
N ASP A 603 25.59 -12.89 -32.02
CA ASP A 603 26.17 -13.20 -30.71
C ASP A 603 25.57 -14.50 -30.16
N HIS A 604 26.39 -15.26 -29.42
CA HIS A 604 26.02 -16.54 -28.83
C HIS A 604 26.38 -16.50 -27.35
N HIS A 605 25.36 -16.56 -26.46
CA HIS A 605 25.53 -16.51 -25.03
C HIS A 605 25.02 -17.77 -24.33
N VAL A 606 25.80 -18.22 -23.34
CA VAL A 606 25.42 -19.34 -22.49
C VAL A 606 25.03 -18.82 -21.11
N PHE A 607 23.73 -18.92 -20.79
CA PHE A 607 23.22 -18.60 -19.47
C PHE A 607 23.14 -19.86 -18.62
N THR A 608 23.73 -19.80 -17.43
CA THR A 608 23.64 -20.88 -16.43
C THR A 608 22.88 -20.37 -15.22
N THR A 609 21.88 -21.14 -14.77
CA THR A 609 21.16 -20.84 -13.51
C THR A 609 21.53 -21.85 -12.46
N GLU A 610 21.93 -21.38 -11.28
CA GLU A 610 22.25 -22.21 -10.13
C GLU A 610 21.25 -21.92 -8.99
N ILE A 611 20.76 -22.97 -8.35
CA ILE A 611 19.95 -22.87 -7.14
C ILE A 611 20.76 -23.49 -5.99
N GLN A 612 21.07 -22.64 -5.00
CA GLN A 612 21.80 -23.01 -3.80
C GLN A 612 20.89 -22.92 -2.58
N ASP A 613 21.03 -23.86 -1.66
CA ASP A 613 20.27 -23.93 -0.43
C ASP A 613 21.20 -24.47 0.67
N ASP A 614 21.38 -23.68 1.72
CA ASP A 614 22.29 -24.06 2.83
C ASP A 614 21.80 -25.28 3.63
N CYS A 615 20.53 -25.65 3.48
CA CYS A 615 19.92 -26.81 4.16
C CYS A 615 20.00 -28.10 3.36
N ILE A 616 20.40 -28.06 2.08
CA ILE A 616 20.55 -29.24 1.22
C ILE A 616 21.89 -29.25 0.53
N VAL A 617 22.47 -30.45 0.37
CA VAL A 617 23.79 -30.61 -0.29
C VAL A 617 23.70 -30.51 -1.81
N ALA A 618 22.49 -30.62 -2.39
CA ALA A 618 22.28 -30.63 -3.84
C ALA A 618 22.26 -29.21 -4.39
N THR A 619 23.05 -28.91 -5.40
CA THR A 619 22.97 -27.72 -6.24
C THR A 619 22.24 -28.08 -7.53
N PHE A 620 21.25 -27.28 -7.94
CA PHE A 620 20.54 -27.51 -9.19
C PHE A 620 21.02 -26.51 -10.24
N GLU A 621 21.59 -27.04 -11.31
CA GLU A 621 22.15 -26.27 -12.42
C GLU A 621 21.34 -26.50 -13.70
N ASN A 622 21.09 -25.43 -14.47
CA ASN A 622 20.39 -25.51 -15.74
C ASN A 622 21.07 -24.58 -16.77
N ILE A 623 21.17 -25.03 -18.01
CA ILE A 623 21.86 -24.32 -19.08
C ILE A 623 20.86 -23.88 -20.15
N ILE A 624 20.97 -22.61 -20.53
CA ILE A 624 20.17 -21.95 -21.55
C ILE A 624 21.12 -21.33 -22.56
N VAL A 625 20.99 -21.73 -23.82
CA VAL A 625 21.81 -21.18 -24.92
C VAL A 625 20.95 -20.21 -25.72
N VAL A 626 21.46 -19.02 -25.90
CA VAL A 626 20.75 -17.92 -26.58
C VAL A 626 21.55 -17.47 -27.79
N ASP A 627 20.96 -17.61 -28.96
CA ASP A 627 21.43 -17.03 -30.21
C ASP A 627 20.73 -15.68 -30.41
N VAL A 628 21.49 -14.62 -30.61
CA VAL A 628 20.97 -13.26 -30.77
C VAL A 628 20.58 -13.00 -32.21
N ASP A 629 19.28 -12.70 -32.43
CA ASP A 629 18.77 -12.32 -33.75
C ASP A 629 18.77 -10.79 -33.94
N ALA A 630 18.51 -10.37 -35.18
CA ALA A 630 18.34 -8.96 -35.53
C ALA A 630 17.27 -8.30 -34.67
N ALA A 631 17.43 -6.99 -34.43
CA ALA A 631 16.42 -6.21 -33.69
C ALA A 631 15.06 -6.33 -34.37
N ASP A 632 14.04 -6.68 -33.59
CA ASP A 632 12.66 -6.72 -34.08
C ASP A 632 12.17 -5.27 -34.21
N LEU A 633 11.98 -4.81 -35.44
CA LEU A 633 11.48 -3.46 -35.76
C LEU A 633 9.96 -3.36 -35.74
N SER A 634 9.25 -4.42 -35.40
CA SER A 634 7.80 -4.36 -35.23
C SER A 634 7.47 -3.59 -33.96
N GLU A 635 6.87 -2.42 -34.11
CA GLU A 635 6.24 -1.68 -33.01
C GLU A 635 5.30 -2.59 -32.24
N SER A 636 5.39 -2.52 -30.93
CA SER A 636 4.68 -3.38 -29.98
C SER A 636 3.16 -3.18 -30.04
N SER A 637 2.49 -3.86 -30.93
CA SER A 637 1.08 -4.21 -30.80
C SER A 637 1.02 -5.64 -30.25
N GLY A 638 0.60 -5.79 -28.98
CA GLY A 638 0.44 -7.07 -28.35
C GLY A 638 -0.56 -7.95 -29.10
N GLY A 639 -0.10 -9.06 -29.66
CA GLY A 639 -0.95 -10.07 -30.28
C GLY A 639 -0.18 -11.35 -30.49
N GLY A 640 -0.64 -12.43 -29.88
CA GLY A 640 -0.12 -13.79 -30.09
C GLY A 640 -0.22 -14.19 -31.56
N GLY A 641 0.93 -14.52 -32.15
CA GLY A 641 1.00 -14.90 -33.54
C GLY A 641 0.48 -16.32 -33.78
N GLU A 642 -0.59 -16.45 -34.53
CA GLU A 642 -0.92 -17.70 -35.24
C GLU A 642 -0.26 -17.71 -36.61
N ARG A 643 0.37 -18.85 -36.92
CA ARG A 643 0.97 -19.15 -38.22
C ARG A 643 -0.11 -19.24 -39.29
N HIS A 644 -0.15 -18.29 -40.23
CA HIS A 644 -0.95 -18.43 -41.44
C HIS A 644 -0.39 -19.54 -42.33
N LYS A 645 -1.22 -20.54 -42.64
CA LYS A 645 -1.09 -21.38 -43.82
C LYS A 645 -1.60 -20.61 -45.05
N PRO A 646 -1.02 -20.80 -46.27
CA PRO A 646 -1.49 -20.11 -47.45
C PRO A 646 -2.90 -20.51 -47.82
N VAL A 647 -3.75 -19.52 -48.03
CA VAL A 647 -5.14 -19.72 -48.51
C VAL A 647 -5.14 -19.60 -50.03
N ASP A 648 -5.66 -20.65 -50.63
CA ASP A 648 -5.99 -20.74 -52.04
C ASP A 648 -7.10 -19.74 -52.41
N LYS A 649 -6.85 -18.90 -53.40
CA LYS A 649 -7.84 -17.99 -53.96
C LYS A 649 -8.72 -18.75 -54.93
N ASP A 650 -9.96 -18.98 -54.60
CA ASP A 650 -11.15 -18.98 -55.44
C ASP A 650 -12.32 -19.68 -54.75
N LYS A 651 -13.21 -18.88 -54.17
CA LYS A 651 -14.68 -19.15 -54.16
C LYS A 651 -15.39 -17.94 -53.54
N LYS A 652 -16.12 -17.20 -54.38
CA LYS A 652 -17.21 -16.34 -53.96
C LYS A 652 -18.28 -17.22 -53.29
N GLY A 653 -18.51 -17.03 -51.99
CA GLY A 653 -19.58 -17.68 -51.26
C GLY A 653 -20.02 -16.80 -50.10
N GLU A 654 -21.33 -16.61 -50.04
CA GLU A 654 -22.14 -15.89 -49.07
C GLU A 654 -21.50 -15.68 -47.68
N GLN A 655 -21.51 -14.42 -47.24
CA GLN A 655 -21.10 -14.05 -45.86
C GLN A 655 -22.07 -14.69 -44.85
N LYS A 656 -21.73 -15.87 -44.34
CA LYS A 656 -22.34 -16.40 -43.12
C LYS A 656 -21.80 -15.58 -41.96
N ALA A 657 -22.69 -15.07 -41.11
CA ALA A 657 -22.37 -14.45 -39.85
C ALA A 657 -21.39 -15.36 -39.02
N PRO A 658 -20.39 -14.80 -38.36
CA PRO A 658 -19.44 -15.61 -37.60
C PRO A 658 -20.18 -16.35 -36.47
N ASN A 659 -20.14 -17.67 -36.49
CA ASN A 659 -20.60 -18.51 -35.40
C ASN A 659 -19.59 -18.40 -34.23
N GLY A 660 -20.00 -17.77 -33.12
CA GLY A 660 -19.24 -17.78 -31.86
C GLY A 660 -19.19 -16.47 -31.11
N PHE A 661 -20.36 -15.88 -30.81
CA PHE A 661 -20.42 -14.80 -29.81
C PHE A 661 -20.33 -15.40 -28.42
N ALA A 662 -19.28 -15.10 -27.68
CA ALA A 662 -19.28 -15.26 -26.24
C ALA A 662 -20.02 -14.09 -25.61
N MET A 663 -21.17 -14.40 -24.99
CA MET A 663 -21.99 -13.42 -24.33
C MET A 663 -21.41 -13.06 -22.97
N PRO A 664 -21.42 -11.76 -22.58
CA PRO A 664 -21.05 -11.36 -21.23
C PRO A 664 -22.01 -11.95 -20.20
N ASN A 665 -21.54 -12.19 -18.99
CA ASN A 665 -22.41 -12.60 -17.89
C ASN A 665 -23.16 -11.40 -17.35
N ILE A 666 -24.47 -11.42 -17.42
CA ILE A 666 -25.31 -10.35 -16.90
C ILE A 666 -26.15 -10.93 -15.75
N VAL A 667 -26.00 -10.34 -14.57
CA VAL A 667 -26.58 -10.82 -13.31
C VAL A 667 -27.54 -9.78 -12.75
N LYS A 668 -28.77 -10.22 -12.42
CA LYS A 668 -29.74 -9.39 -11.69
C LYS A 668 -29.35 -9.31 -10.22
N VAL A 669 -29.28 -8.10 -9.66
CA VAL A 669 -28.94 -7.84 -8.25
C VAL A 669 -30.13 -7.20 -7.55
N ARG A 670 -30.47 -7.67 -6.35
CA ARG A 670 -31.51 -7.13 -5.48
C ARG A 670 -30.89 -6.42 -4.26
N HIS A 671 -31.67 -5.62 -3.54
CA HIS A 671 -31.20 -4.76 -2.43
C HIS A 671 -30.42 -5.50 -1.33
N GLN A 672 -30.69 -6.78 -1.11
CA GLN A 672 -29.97 -7.57 -0.09
C GLN A 672 -28.49 -7.77 -0.44
N GLU A 673 -28.12 -7.63 -1.70
CA GLU A 673 -26.79 -7.88 -2.25
C GLU A 673 -25.97 -6.59 -2.50
N TRP A 674 -26.55 -5.42 -2.28
CA TRP A 674 -25.91 -4.16 -2.60
C TRP A 674 -24.58 -3.96 -1.90
N ALA A 675 -24.49 -4.31 -0.61
CA ALA A 675 -23.27 -4.15 0.18
C ALA A 675 -22.08 -4.97 -0.38
N GLU A 676 -22.36 -6.19 -0.84
CA GLU A 676 -21.35 -7.07 -1.43
C GLU A 676 -20.84 -6.57 -2.79
N ARG A 677 -21.66 -5.79 -3.51
CA ARG A 677 -21.39 -5.32 -4.88
C ARG A 677 -21.02 -3.83 -4.96
N GLY A 678 -20.93 -3.16 -3.82
CA GLY A 678 -20.68 -1.72 -3.78
C GLY A 678 -21.78 -0.90 -4.48
N MET A 679 -23.04 -1.38 -4.41
CA MET A 679 -24.21 -0.72 -4.94
C MET A 679 -24.99 0.01 -3.84
N ASP A 680 -25.84 0.93 -4.27
CA ASP A 680 -26.86 1.60 -3.47
C ASP A 680 -28.17 1.70 -4.25
N LYS A 681 -29.16 2.35 -3.68
CA LYS A 681 -30.49 2.53 -4.31
C LYS A 681 -30.47 3.29 -5.64
N ASN A 682 -29.42 4.07 -5.93
CA ASN A 682 -29.30 4.88 -7.14
C ASN A 682 -28.36 4.24 -8.18
N SER A 683 -27.52 3.29 -7.75
CA SER A 683 -26.64 2.55 -8.66
C SER A 683 -27.47 1.73 -9.65
N ALA A 684 -27.15 1.79 -10.94
CA ALA A 684 -27.87 1.05 -11.97
C ALA A 684 -27.10 -0.18 -12.43
N LEU A 685 -25.81 -0.05 -12.68
CA LEU A 685 -24.96 -1.11 -13.19
C LEU A 685 -23.57 -1.05 -12.53
N VAL A 686 -23.04 -2.19 -12.18
CA VAL A 686 -21.63 -2.37 -11.80
C VAL A 686 -20.97 -3.35 -12.77
N TYR A 687 -19.82 -2.96 -13.29
CA TYR A 687 -19.00 -3.72 -14.21
C TYR A 687 -17.80 -4.32 -13.49
N VAL A 688 -17.55 -5.61 -13.71
CA VAL A 688 -16.41 -6.32 -13.13
C VAL A 688 -15.63 -7.03 -14.24
N PRO A 689 -14.42 -6.52 -14.60
CA PRO A 689 -13.58 -7.15 -15.62
C PRO A 689 -13.00 -8.46 -15.13
N SER A 690 -12.91 -9.46 -16.01
CA SER A 690 -12.29 -10.76 -15.73
C SER A 690 -11.65 -11.34 -17.00
N GLU A 691 -10.61 -12.21 -16.84
CA GLU A 691 -9.96 -12.89 -17.97
C GLU A 691 -10.88 -13.82 -18.74
N ASN A 692 -11.85 -14.44 -18.05
CA ASN A 692 -12.79 -15.39 -18.63
C ASN A 692 -14.11 -14.74 -19.11
N GLY A 693 -14.08 -13.41 -19.31
CA GLY A 693 -15.21 -12.61 -19.76
C GLY A 693 -15.67 -11.58 -18.73
N ASP A 694 -16.29 -10.53 -19.20
CA ASP A 694 -16.75 -9.40 -18.40
C ASP A 694 -18.08 -9.75 -17.71
N ASP A 695 -18.23 -9.37 -16.43
CA ASP A 695 -19.44 -9.59 -15.63
C ASP A 695 -20.15 -8.25 -15.37
N TYR A 696 -21.47 -8.24 -15.57
CA TYR A 696 -22.34 -7.09 -15.45
C TYR A 696 -23.39 -7.35 -14.37
N PHE A 697 -23.40 -6.54 -13.33
CA PHE A 697 -24.35 -6.62 -12.20
C PHE A 697 -25.34 -5.50 -12.32
N LEU A 698 -26.61 -5.81 -12.61
CA LEU A 698 -27.68 -4.83 -12.79
C LEU A 698 -28.59 -4.78 -11.57
N ASN A 699 -28.77 -3.58 -11.04
CA ASN A 699 -29.63 -3.33 -9.89
C ASN A 699 -31.11 -3.28 -10.28
N MET A 700 -31.82 -4.37 -9.97
CA MET A 700 -33.26 -4.48 -10.25
C MET A 700 -34.13 -3.81 -9.17
N ASP A 701 -33.54 -3.34 -8.07
CA ASP A 701 -34.22 -2.55 -7.04
C ASP A 701 -33.75 -1.07 -7.08
N ASN A 702 -33.29 -0.60 -8.25
CA ASN A 702 -32.96 0.79 -8.49
C ASN A 702 -34.15 1.69 -8.26
N THR A 703 -33.95 2.83 -7.58
CA THR A 703 -35.03 3.78 -7.23
C THR A 703 -35.88 4.21 -8.41
N TYR A 704 -35.31 4.43 -9.57
CA TYR A 704 -35.99 4.89 -10.75
C TYR A 704 -36.82 3.78 -11.41
N LEU A 705 -36.27 2.55 -11.48
CA LEU A 705 -37.02 1.38 -11.94
C LEU A 705 -38.23 1.12 -11.03
N LEU A 706 -38.00 1.12 -9.70
CA LEU A 706 -39.11 0.92 -8.75
C LEU A 706 -40.16 2.02 -8.83
N ALA A 707 -39.79 3.26 -9.12
CA ALA A 707 -40.74 4.37 -9.31
C ALA A 707 -41.65 4.12 -10.52
N GLU A 708 -41.09 3.64 -11.63
CA GLU A 708 -41.83 3.30 -12.83
C GLU A 708 -42.75 2.07 -12.68
N LEU A 709 -42.33 1.11 -11.86
CA LEU A 709 -43.13 -0.08 -11.55
C LEU A 709 -44.24 0.22 -10.54
N LYS A 710 -44.13 1.33 -9.80
CA LYS A 710 -45.11 1.70 -8.78
C LYS A 710 -46.48 2.05 -9.37
N GLY A 711 -47.46 1.27 -8.99
CA GLY A 711 -48.84 1.44 -9.49
C GLY A 711 -49.24 0.56 -10.67
N ARG A 712 -48.27 -0.15 -11.31
CA ARG A 712 -48.56 -1.16 -12.34
C ARG A 712 -49.07 -2.44 -11.68
N ARG A 713 -50.19 -2.98 -12.17
CA ARG A 713 -50.82 -4.18 -11.60
C ARG A 713 -50.73 -5.41 -12.52
N ASP A 714 -50.46 -5.18 -13.80
CA ASP A 714 -50.33 -6.26 -14.78
C ASP A 714 -48.91 -6.85 -14.71
N ALA A 715 -48.84 -8.14 -14.42
CA ALA A 715 -47.57 -8.86 -14.29
C ALA A 715 -46.76 -8.84 -15.61
N ASN A 716 -47.41 -8.92 -16.77
CA ASN A 716 -46.74 -8.88 -18.08
C ASN A 716 -46.10 -7.49 -18.34
N VAL A 717 -46.79 -6.41 -17.95
CA VAL A 717 -46.25 -5.04 -18.08
C VAL A 717 -45.10 -4.82 -17.15
N ILE A 718 -45.14 -5.36 -15.94
CA ILE A 718 -44.05 -5.31 -14.98
C ILE A 718 -42.80 -6.05 -15.54
N GLU A 719 -42.99 -7.28 -16.01
CA GLU A 719 -41.91 -8.08 -16.57
C GLU A 719 -41.31 -7.45 -17.85
N LEU A 720 -42.14 -6.86 -18.71
CA LEU A 720 -41.68 -6.13 -19.88
C LEU A 720 -40.85 -4.91 -19.51
N THR A 721 -41.28 -4.11 -18.52
CA THR A 721 -40.58 -2.91 -18.06
C THR A 721 -39.25 -3.31 -17.41
N GLU A 722 -39.24 -4.34 -16.55
CA GLU A 722 -37.99 -4.88 -15.96
C GLU A 722 -37.04 -5.38 -17.06
N SER A 723 -37.55 -6.06 -18.07
CA SER A 723 -36.74 -6.56 -19.19
C SER A 723 -36.16 -5.44 -20.05
N ARG A 724 -36.95 -4.41 -20.36
CA ARG A 724 -36.50 -3.21 -21.10
C ARG A 724 -35.36 -2.52 -20.34
N TYR A 725 -35.53 -2.29 -19.05
CA TYR A 725 -34.49 -1.70 -18.20
C TYR A 725 -33.21 -2.56 -18.21
N PHE A 726 -33.37 -3.86 -17.98
CA PHE A 726 -32.26 -4.82 -17.87
C PHE A 726 -31.41 -4.86 -19.15
N TYR A 727 -32.02 -5.03 -20.31
CA TYR A 727 -31.30 -5.12 -21.57
C TYR A 727 -30.71 -3.79 -22.03
N SER A 728 -31.46 -2.70 -21.88
CA SER A 728 -30.97 -1.39 -22.28
C SER A 728 -29.78 -0.94 -21.42
N MET A 729 -29.83 -1.16 -20.11
CA MET A 729 -28.76 -0.81 -19.21
C MET A 729 -27.53 -1.66 -19.49
N ALA A 730 -27.67 -2.94 -19.80
CA ALA A 730 -26.56 -3.82 -20.19
C ALA A 730 -25.87 -3.31 -21.48
N LEU A 731 -26.64 -2.94 -22.49
CA LEU A 731 -26.15 -2.39 -23.77
C LEU A 731 -25.40 -1.05 -23.56
N ILE A 732 -25.93 -0.18 -22.72
CA ILE A 732 -25.28 1.08 -22.37
C ILE A 732 -23.92 0.81 -21.69
N GLY A 733 -23.89 -0.08 -20.70
CA GLY A 733 -22.67 -0.49 -20.03
C GLY A 733 -21.62 -1.03 -20.99
N MET A 734 -22.01 -1.93 -21.88
CA MET A 734 -21.11 -2.48 -22.92
C MET A 734 -20.58 -1.38 -23.85
N SER A 735 -21.41 -0.44 -24.25
CA SER A 735 -21.02 0.67 -25.14
C SER A 735 -19.97 1.58 -24.45
N VAL A 736 -20.19 1.91 -23.18
CA VAL A 736 -19.25 2.72 -22.37
C VAL A 736 -17.90 2.01 -22.26
N ILE A 737 -17.91 0.72 -21.93
CA ILE A 737 -16.69 -0.09 -21.81
C ILE A 737 -15.95 -0.16 -23.14
N SER A 738 -16.68 -0.42 -24.24
CA SER A 738 -16.09 -0.48 -25.58
C SER A 738 -15.43 0.86 -25.96
N TYR A 739 -16.05 1.98 -25.63
CA TYR A 739 -15.51 3.30 -25.87
C TYR A 739 -14.18 3.50 -25.12
N TYR A 740 -14.14 3.21 -23.82
CA TYR A 740 -12.92 3.41 -23.03
C TYR A 740 -11.80 2.40 -23.30
N LYS A 741 -12.15 1.15 -23.67
CA LYS A 741 -11.14 0.13 -24.03
C LYS A 741 -10.49 0.40 -25.40
N ASN A 742 -11.22 1.06 -26.33
CA ASN A 742 -10.74 1.35 -27.70
C ASN A 742 -10.23 2.78 -27.86
N ARG A 743 -10.25 3.59 -26.81
CA ARG A 743 -9.71 4.95 -26.85
C ARG A 743 -8.20 4.91 -26.88
N ASP A 744 -7.58 5.60 -27.85
CA ASP A 744 -6.14 5.82 -27.89
C ASP A 744 -5.71 6.55 -26.61
N LYS A 745 -4.81 5.95 -25.85
CA LYS A 745 -4.26 6.53 -24.62
C LYS A 745 -3.32 7.68 -25.03
N ASN A 746 -3.81 8.90 -25.00
CA ASN A 746 -2.94 10.08 -25.07
C ASN A 746 -2.09 10.13 -23.79
N GLU A 747 -0.80 10.32 -23.92
CA GLU A 747 0.21 10.28 -22.84
C GLU A 747 -0.04 11.27 -21.68
N GLN A 748 -0.98 12.19 -21.81
CA GLN A 748 -1.26 13.26 -20.83
C GLN A 748 -2.54 13.07 -20.01
N GLU A 749 -3.35 12.03 -20.27
CA GLU A 749 -4.62 11.83 -19.56
C GLU A 749 -4.48 10.88 -18.37
N GLU A 750 -5.22 11.19 -17.29
CA GLU A 750 -5.29 10.32 -16.11
C GLU A 750 -5.82 8.93 -16.47
N PRO A 751 -5.29 7.85 -15.89
CA PRO A 751 -5.87 6.53 -16.06
C PRO A 751 -7.33 6.54 -15.56
N VAL A 752 -8.23 6.21 -16.46
CA VAL A 752 -9.68 6.20 -16.17
C VAL A 752 -10.01 4.89 -15.46
N ASP A 753 -10.63 4.97 -14.29
CA ASP A 753 -11.27 3.83 -13.64
C ASP A 753 -12.55 3.47 -14.40
N VAL A 754 -12.43 2.55 -15.38
CA VAL A 754 -13.53 2.15 -16.25
C VAL A 754 -14.72 1.57 -15.46
N PRO A 755 -14.54 0.71 -14.45
CA PRO A 755 -15.60 0.28 -13.55
C PRO A 755 -16.37 1.42 -12.88
N GLU A 756 -15.67 2.42 -12.36
CA GLU A 756 -16.31 3.58 -11.72
C GLU A 756 -17.04 4.45 -12.74
N MET A 757 -16.48 4.65 -13.92
CA MET A 757 -17.14 5.39 -15.01
C MET A 757 -18.42 4.71 -15.49
N VAL A 758 -18.40 3.39 -15.66
CA VAL A 758 -19.61 2.63 -16.03
C VAL A 758 -20.69 2.79 -14.97
N LYS A 759 -20.34 2.70 -13.69
CA LYS A 759 -21.27 2.90 -12.57
C LYS A 759 -21.87 4.30 -12.59
N ASN A 760 -21.06 5.33 -12.77
CA ASN A 760 -21.49 6.71 -12.78
C ASN A 760 -22.39 7.03 -13.99
N ILE A 761 -21.96 6.68 -15.19
CA ILE A 761 -22.73 6.94 -16.43
C ILE A 761 -24.07 6.18 -16.40
N SER A 762 -24.07 4.91 -16.00
CA SER A 762 -25.30 4.13 -15.91
C SER A 762 -26.28 4.70 -14.89
N SER A 763 -25.77 5.18 -13.74
CA SER A 763 -26.60 5.83 -12.71
C SER A 763 -27.20 7.17 -13.20
N MET A 764 -26.46 7.93 -14.01
CA MET A 764 -26.94 9.17 -14.63
C MET A 764 -28.03 8.94 -15.69
N ILE A 765 -27.94 7.82 -16.42
CA ILE A 765 -28.91 7.49 -17.48
C ILE A 765 -30.16 6.82 -16.91
N ALA A 766 -30.06 6.11 -15.80
CA ALA A 766 -31.19 5.36 -15.21
C ALA A 766 -32.50 6.15 -15.05
N PRO A 767 -32.49 7.43 -14.60
CA PRO A 767 -33.73 8.21 -14.44
C PRO A 767 -34.53 8.45 -15.74
N VAL A 768 -33.83 8.54 -16.87
CA VAL A 768 -34.48 8.90 -18.17
C VAL A 768 -34.70 7.71 -19.08
N LEU A 769 -34.05 6.57 -18.77
CA LEU A 769 -34.05 5.42 -19.69
C LEU A 769 -35.44 4.83 -19.93
N ILE A 770 -36.17 4.49 -18.86
CA ILE A 770 -37.49 3.84 -19.00
C ILE A 770 -38.52 4.80 -19.57
N PRO A 771 -38.68 6.04 -19.07
CA PRO A 771 -39.58 7.02 -19.67
C PRO A 771 -39.30 7.25 -21.17
N MET A 772 -38.01 7.31 -21.55
CA MET A 772 -37.62 7.45 -22.95
C MET A 772 -38.04 6.26 -23.79
N LEU A 773 -37.79 5.04 -23.34
CA LEU A 773 -38.14 3.82 -24.06
C LEU A 773 -39.64 3.62 -24.24
N GLU A 774 -40.44 4.03 -23.26
CA GLU A 774 -41.90 3.96 -23.32
C GLU A 774 -42.47 5.03 -24.27
N SER A 775 -42.00 6.28 -24.14
CA SER A 775 -42.45 7.37 -25.03
C SER A 775 -42.08 7.10 -26.51
N MET A 776 -40.89 6.49 -26.76
CA MET A 776 -40.50 6.18 -28.15
C MET A 776 -41.22 4.96 -28.72
N ALA A 777 -41.68 4.04 -27.89
CA ALA A 777 -42.45 2.88 -28.35
C ALA A 777 -43.86 3.25 -28.88
N ASP A 778 -44.40 4.38 -28.47
CA ASP A 778 -45.72 4.87 -28.88
C ASP A 778 -45.66 5.81 -30.12
N LEU A 779 -44.41 6.22 -30.53
CA LEU A 779 -44.25 7.09 -31.72
C LEU A 779 -44.53 6.29 -33.01
N THR A 780 -45.50 6.75 -33.75
CA THR A 780 -45.81 6.23 -35.09
C THR A 780 -45.09 7.05 -36.17
N ILE A 781 -44.86 6.44 -37.35
CA ILE A 781 -44.18 7.12 -38.48
C ILE A 781 -44.92 8.39 -38.88
N ASP A 782 -46.24 8.41 -38.75
CA ASP A 782 -47.12 9.56 -39.11
C ASP A 782 -46.95 10.75 -38.17
N GLU A 783 -46.60 10.52 -36.87
CA GLU A 783 -46.33 11.55 -35.90
C GLU A 783 -44.94 12.20 -36.07
N VAL A 784 -43.95 11.44 -36.52
CA VAL A 784 -42.59 11.92 -36.75
C VAL A 784 -42.51 12.76 -38.04
N THR A 785 -43.32 12.44 -39.06
CA THR A 785 -43.39 13.20 -40.33
C THR A 785 -44.18 14.51 -40.23
N ASN A 786 -45.01 14.68 -39.20
CA ASN A 786 -45.78 15.93 -38.97
C ASN A 786 -45.04 16.98 -38.11
N VAL A 787 -43.85 16.71 -37.62
CA VAL A 787 -43.01 17.64 -36.79
C VAL A 787 -41.81 18.18 -37.62
N ALA A 788 -41.58 17.68 -38.83
CA ALA A 788 -40.60 18.20 -39.77
C ALA A 788 -41.28 19.06 -40.83
#